data_94693494cd3b8b612a10059d44b0ae8e
#
_entry.id   94693494cd3b8b612a10059d44b0ae8e
#
_cell.length_a   1.000
_cell.length_b   1.000
_cell.length_c   1.000
_cell.angle_alpha   90.00
_cell.angle_beta   90.00
_cell.angle_gamma   90.00
#
_symmetry.space_group_name_H-M   'P 1'
#
loop_
_entity.id
_entity.type
_entity.pdbx_description
1 polymer ?
#
loop_
_entity_poly.entity_id
_entity_poly.type
_entity_poly.pdbx_seq_one_letter_code
_entity_poly.pdbx_strand_id
1 'polypeptide(L)'
;MATAATRPGEPVAATSPFKRLARERRLLIAVAVFLVLLSTVASIGSARLTYYDLSQLVASGAPLALAAIGQTIVILSGGFDLSAGAAISLVNVALASSLQDPSLSPLVVIAAGVGIGMAAGAFNGFFVAVLRMQPIVVTLATMFILQGVTLLIMDKPGGQVSPALADLLLGDAVPNILPRPVLLIVLVLAAWAWLKRTNFGVAIYAVGGDVDSARAVGVPTRFVQFMVFVVGGACYGLAGVFISAETGSADPLIGNPMLLQMFAAVVVGGTKLGGGRGGPLGTVFGAYILMMVVNILLVLNVSAYYSTIAEGSILILAMLAADLRPGSPLARHIRHVALRLRARAQGRLASQRSPEARFLSLPALEKRTQKTQTAMPGVLTRNAEALRFALPSYVCFVLVAITTQLTIGHALTNWSYYNSLIVLSSFLAVLALGQGTVILTGGLDLSVPWTIGLSGILLAGLVKGSDAALVYALPIALLVGLAVGFVNGAGIVLLGVSPIVMTLAVNGILQGIALVYSNGTPDGFSSPLLRRFMTDHELIATPVVLFVAVFVVVAVLLLGRTAFGRRVYAIGNGERVAALAGVPVSQTLIRVYMLSGLCSSIVGVLLTGFSGQASLGMGDEYLLPSIAVVVIGGALITGGRGSYLGMLGGALLLTALQTLLAGTTLPYATRTILFGLVVLAAVMALREKRT
;
A
#
# COMPACT_ATOMS: atom_id res chain seq x y z
N MET A 1 11.60 31.40 25.96
CA MET A 1 10.60 30.50 26.48
C MET A 1 9.75 31.27 27.45
N ALA A 2 8.65 31.82 27.01
CA ALA A 2 7.68 32.50 27.86
C ALA A 2 6.33 31.81 27.63
N THR A 3 5.88 31.07 28.62
CA THR A 3 4.55 30.48 28.74
C THR A 3 3.55 31.60 28.87
N ALA A 4 2.79 31.87 27.81
CA ALA A 4 1.61 32.69 27.88
C ALA A 4 0.53 31.89 28.64
N ALA A 5 0.41 32.12 29.94
CA ALA A 5 -0.69 31.66 30.77
C ALA A 5 -1.97 32.35 30.27
N THR A 6 -2.87 31.59 29.66
CA THR A 6 -4.23 32.06 29.35
C THR A 6 -4.98 32.28 30.65
N ARG A 7 -5.49 33.50 30.85
CA ARG A 7 -6.33 33.88 31.99
C ARG A 7 -7.62 33.05 32.02
N PRO A 8 -8.02 32.46 33.14
CA PRO A 8 -9.30 31.78 33.26
C PRO A 8 -10.42 32.84 33.24
N GLY A 9 -11.29 32.78 32.23
CA GLY A 9 -12.49 33.64 32.18
C GLY A 9 -12.80 34.35 30.86
N GLU A 10 -11.98 34.22 29.81
CA GLU A 10 -12.38 34.74 28.49
C GLU A 10 -13.39 33.77 27.84
N PRO A 11 -14.61 34.25 27.47
CA PRO A 11 -15.57 33.44 26.74
C PRO A 11 -14.91 33.03 25.43
N VAL A 12 -14.89 31.70 25.13
CA VAL A 12 -14.46 31.15 23.86
C VAL A 12 -15.22 31.89 22.76
N ALA A 13 -14.55 32.81 22.09
CA ALA A 13 -15.13 33.63 21.04
C ALA A 13 -15.81 32.71 20.04
N ALA A 14 -17.13 32.86 19.88
CA ALA A 14 -17.92 32.12 18.91
C ALA A 14 -17.25 32.27 17.56
N THR A 15 -16.65 31.17 17.04
CA THR A 15 -15.95 31.18 15.76
C THR A 15 -16.93 31.65 14.71
N SER A 16 -16.63 32.77 14.03
CA SER A 16 -17.50 33.34 13.01
C SER A 16 -17.89 32.27 12.01
N PRO A 17 -19.12 32.28 11.45
CA PRO A 17 -19.58 31.29 10.46
C PRO A 17 -18.62 31.17 9.28
N PHE A 18 -17.92 32.23 8.91
CA PHE A 18 -16.86 32.25 7.90
C PHE A 18 -15.65 31.37 8.27
N LYS A 19 -15.22 31.33 9.54
CA LYS A 19 -14.14 30.45 9.99
C LYS A 19 -14.56 28.98 10.03
N ARG A 20 -15.83 28.69 10.30
CA ARG A 20 -16.40 27.34 10.17
C ARG A 20 -16.43 26.91 8.70
N LEU A 21 -16.92 27.74 7.80
CA LEU A 21 -16.95 27.50 6.36
C LEU A 21 -15.55 27.28 5.78
N ALA A 22 -14.56 28.07 6.18
CA ALA A 22 -13.16 27.89 5.78
C ALA A 22 -12.55 26.59 6.30
N ARG A 23 -13.03 26.06 7.43
CA ARG A 23 -12.62 24.76 7.99
C ARG A 23 -13.19 23.59 7.17
N GLU A 24 -14.35 23.78 6.55
CA GLU A 24 -15.06 22.79 5.72
C GLU A 24 -14.81 22.97 4.22
N ARG A 25 -13.87 23.85 3.84
CA ARG A 25 -13.57 24.17 2.42
C ARG A 25 -13.34 22.93 1.55
N ARG A 26 -12.75 21.87 2.09
CA ARG A 26 -12.50 20.63 1.36
C ARG A 26 -13.79 19.87 1.03
N LEU A 27 -14.71 19.80 1.99
CA LEU A 27 -16.04 19.23 1.79
C LEU A 27 -16.80 20.02 0.72
N LEU A 28 -16.78 21.36 0.78
CA LEU A 28 -17.44 22.21 -0.21
C LEU A 28 -16.88 22.00 -1.62
N ILE A 29 -15.55 21.81 -1.75
CA ILE A 29 -14.92 21.48 -3.05
C ILE A 29 -15.40 20.12 -3.54
N ALA A 30 -15.44 19.08 -2.69
CA ALA A 30 -15.92 17.76 -3.07
C ALA A 30 -17.40 17.81 -3.52
N VAL A 31 -18.24 18.53 -2.79
CA VAL A 31 -19.66 18.75 -3.18
C VAL A 31 -19.77 19.49 -4.51
N ALA A 32 -18.98 20.56 -4.71
CA ALA A 32 -19.01 21.33 -5.96
C ALA A 32 -18.58 20.46 -7.16
N VAL A 33 -17.49 19.68 -7.01
CA VAL A 33 -17.02 18.75 -8.06
C VAL A 33 -18.09 17.69 -8.34
N PHE A 34 -18.71 17.13 -7.31
CA PHE A 34 -19.80 16.18 -7.44
C PHE A 34 -20.96 16.77 -8.26
N LEU A 35 -21.41 17.99 -7.93
CA LEU A 35 -22.50 18.64 -8.65
C LEU A 35 -22.15 18.96 -10.11
N VAL A 36 -20.90 19.35 -10.39
CA VAL A 36 -20.41 19.57 -11.76
C VAL A 36 -20.42 18.25 -12.54
N LEU A 37 -19.90 17.17 -11.98
CA LEU A 37 -19.91 15.86 -12.65
C LEU A 37 -21.33 15.33 -12.84
N LEU A 38 -22.22 15.50 -11.85
CA LEU A 38 -23.63 15.12 -11.98
C LEU A 38 -24.32 15.88 -13.13
N SER A 39 -24.07 17.19 -13.23
CA SER A 39 -24.59 17.99 -14.35
C SER A 39 -23.97 17.59 -15.69
N THR A 40 -22.70 17.15 -15.70
CA THR A 40 -22.04 16.63 -16.89
C THR A 40 -22.67 15.31 -17.35
N VAL A 41 -22.90 14.37 -16.43
CA VAL A 41 -23.61 13.10 -16.72
C VAL A 41 -25.01 13.41 -17.28
N ALA A 42 -25.72 14.38 -16.67
CA ALA A 42 -27.03 14.81 -17.14
C ALA A 42 -27.02 15.41 -18.55
N SER A 43 -25.94 16.06 -18.97
CA SER A 43 -25.82 16.73 -20.27
C SER A 43 -25.32 15.83 -21.40
N ILE A 44 -24.54 14.79 -21.08
CA ILE A 44 -23.99 13.85 -22.08
C ILE A 44 -25.06 12.84 -22.51
N GLY A 45 -25.97 12.47 -21.60
CA GLY A 45 -27.10 11.59 -21.92
C GLY A 45 -28.03 12.27 -22.90
N SER A 46 -28.41 11.56 -23.97
CA SER A 46 -29.36 12.05 -25.00
C SER A 46 -30.81 12.23 -24.47
N ALA A 47 -31.10 11.76 -23.27
CA ALA A 47 -32.37 11.87 -22.58
C ALA A 47 -32.19 12.57 -21.23
N ARG A 48 -33.26 13.22 -20.73
CA ARG A 48 -33.28 13.80 -19.38
C ARG A 48 -32.99 12.70 -18.36
N LEU A 49 -32.14 12.98 -17.34
CA LEU A 49 -31.93 12.07 -16.21
C LEU A 49 -33.29 11.65 -15.63
N THR A 50 -33.57 10.36 -15.70
CA THR A 50 -34.77 9.78 -15.10
C THR A 50 -34.51 9.41 -13.65
N TYR A 51 -35.59 9.17 -12.89
CA TYR A 51 -35.48 8.59 -11.55
C TYR A 51 -34.70 7.27 -11.55
N TYR A 52 -34.92 6.43 -12.56
CA TYR A 52 -34.25 5.17 -12.76
C TYR A 52 -32.72 5.34 -12.88
N ASP A 53 -32.27 6.27 -13.72
CA ASP A 53 -30.83 6.54 -13.90
C ASP A 53 -30.17 6.99 -12.60
N LEU A 54 -30.86 7.86 -11.84
CA LEU A 54 -30.37 8.32 -10.53
C LEU A 54 -30.34 7.18 -9.52
N SER A 55 -31.36 6.32 -9.49
CA SER A 55 -31.44 5.16 -8.60
C SER A 55 -30.29 4.17 -8.89
N GLN A 56 -30.01 3.88 -10.16
CA GLN A 56 -28.91 3.02 -10.57
C GLN A 56 -27.54 3.62 -10.22
N LEU A 57 -27.34 4.92 -10.46
CA LEU A 57 -26.10 5.61 -10.12
C LEU A 57 -25.83 5.56 -8.60
N VAL A 58 -26.89 5.70 -7.80
CA VAL A 58 -26.75 5.62 -6.35
C VAL A 58 -26.50 4.18 -5.90
N ALA A 59 -27.17 3.20 -6.49
CA ALA A 59 -26.99 1.79 -6.16
C ALA A 59 -25.56 1.34 -6.45
N SER A 60 -25.05 1.58 -7.65
CA SER A 60 -23.69 1.14 -8.04
C SER A 60 -22.55 1.87 -7.29
N GLY A 61 -22.79 3.06 -6.76
CA GLY A 61 -21.80 3.76 -5.91
C GLY A 61 -21.87 3.37 -4.43
N ALA A 62 -22.93 2.72 -3.98
CA ALA A 62 -23.15 2.44 -2.56
C ALA A 62 -22.12 1.48 -1.95
N PRO A 63 -21.71 0.37 -2.58
CA PRO A 63 -20.66 -0.51 -2.03
C PRO A 63 -19.37 0.25 -1.75
N LEU A 64 -18.91 1.05 -2.72
CA LEU A 64 -17.70 1.85 -2.56
C LEU A 64 -17.86 2.91 -1.47
N ALA A 65 -19.00 3.59 -1.40
CA ALA A 65 -19.27 4.60 -0.38
C ALA A 65 -19.24 3.99 1.04
N LEU A 66 -19.88 2.83 1.24
CA LEU A 66 -19.92 2.11 2.51
C LEU A 66 -18.52 1.63 2.92
N ALA A 67 -17.78 1.02 1.99
CA ALA A 67 -16.42 0.57 2.23
C ALA A 67 -15.48 1.75 2.56
N ALA A 68 -15.58 2.85 1.82
CA ALA A 68 -14.77 4.05 2.04
C ALA A 68 -15.12 4.77 3.36
N ILE A 69 -16.37 4.68 3.86
CA ILE A 69 -16.73 5.12 5.21
C ILE A 69 -15.93 4.34 6.26
N GLY A 70 -15.88 3.01 6.15
CA GLY A 70 -15.10 2.16 7.04
C GLY A 70 -13.62 2.54 7.02
N GLN A 71 -13.03 2.66 5.83
CA GLN A 71 -11.65 3.08 5.64
C GLN A 71 -11.38 4.49 6.23
N THR A 72 -12.35 5.41 6.09
CA THR A 72 -12.25 6.75 6.70
C THR A 72 -12.14 6.68 8.21
N ILE A 73 -12.96 5.84 8.86
CA ILE A 73 -12.96 5.70 10.33
C ILE A 73 -11.60 5.16 10.79
N VAL A 74 -11.03 4.18 10.10
CA VAL A 74 -9.69 3.64 10.38
C VAL A 74 -8.63 4.72 10.19
N ILE A 75 -8.65 5.46 9.08
CA ILE A 75 -7.69 6.53 8.78
C ILE A 75 -7.80 7.68 9.80
N LEU A 76 -8.99 8.03 10.26
CA LEU A 76 -9.18 9.08 11.26
C LEU A 76 -8.43 8.80 12.57
N SER A 77 -8.23 7.52 12.93
CA SER A 77 -7.43 7.11 14.10
C SER A 77 -5.91 7.03 13.81
N GLY A 78 -5.48 7.30 12.59
CA GLY A 78 -4.09 7.15 12.13
C GLY A 78 -3.73 5.74 11.66
N GLY A 79 -4.72 4.83 11.55
CA GLY A 79 -4.55 3.48 11.01
C GLY A 79 -4.67 3.42 9.48
N PHE A 80 -4.28 2.26 8.93
CA PHE A 80 -4.50 1.87 7.53
C PHE A 80 -4.97 0.42 7.53
N ASP A 81 -6.03 0.11 6.78
CA ASP A 81 -6.52 -1.25 6.61
C ASP A 81 -6.42 -1.67 5.14
N LEU A 82 -5.44 -2.50 4.85
CA LEU A 82 -5.22 -3.05 3.52
C LEU A 82 -6.00 -4.36 3.29
N SER A 83 -6.59 -4.93 4.35
CA SER A 83 -7.39 -6.14 4.26
C SER A 83 -8.86 -5.89 3.87
N ALA A 84 -9.26 -4.63 3.76
CA ALA A 84 -10.64 -4.24 3.49
C ALA A 84 -11.23 -4.89 2.24
N GLY A 85 -10.49 -4.91 1.12
CA GLY A 85 -10.91 -5.58 -0.11
C GLY A 85 -11.12 -7.09 0.08
N ALA A 86 -10.17 -7.76 0.71
CA ALA A 86 -10.29 -9.20 0.99
C ALA A 86 -11.45 -9.52 1.96
N ALA A 87 -11.73 -8.64 2.92
CA ALA A 87 -12.89 -8.79 3.80
C ALA A 87 -14.22 -8.66 3.03
N ILE A 88 -14.31 -7.72 2.09
CA ILE A 88 -15.47 -7.57 1.20
C ILE A 88 -15.65 -8.83 0.35
N SER A 89 -14.58 -9.34 -0.28
CA SER A 89 -14.60 -10.59 -1.07
C SER A 89 -15.04 -11.77 -0.23
N LEU A 90 -14.52 -11.91 1.00
CA LEU A 90 -14.90 -12.99 1.91
C LEU A 90 -16.41 -12.96 2.22
N VAL A 91 -16.95 -11.77 2.51
CA VAL A 91 -18.39 -11.62 2.77
C VAL A 91 -19.20 -12.00 1.53
N ASN A 92 -18.81 -11.50 0.34
CA ASN A 92 -19.48 -11.80 -0.92
C ASN A 92 -19.52 -13.32 -1.19
N VAL A 93 -18.39 -14.01 -1.05
CA VAL A 93 -18.30 -15.46 -1.25
C VAL A 93 -19.08 -16.24 -0.17
N ALA A 94 -18.99 -15.83 1.10
CA ALA A 94 -19.73 -16.49 2.19
C ALA A 94 -21.25 -16.41 1.99
N LEU A 95 -21.75 -15.27 1.50
CA LEU A 95 -23.19 -15.10 1.21
C LEU A 95 -23.65 -15.97 0.04
N ALA A 96 -22.85 -16.05 -1.02
CA ALA A 96 -23.22 -16.78 -2.23
C ALA A 96 -22.97 -18.30 -2.15
N SER A 97 -22.23 -18.78 -1.13
CA SER A 97 -21.93 -20.22 -0.96
C SER A 97 -22.61 -20.84 0.25
N SER A 98 -22.54 -20.19 1.42
CA SER A 98 -22.94 -20.78 2.70
C SER A 98 -24.30 -20.27 3.21
N LEU A 99 -24.78 -19.16 2.69
CA LEU A 99 -26.02 -18.49 3.12
C LEU A 99 -27.06 -18.38 1.99
N GLN A 100 -27.07 -19.38 1.10
CA GLN A 100 -27.96 -19.44 -0.07
C GLN A 100 -29.38 -19.90 0.28
N ASP A 101 -29.64 -20.39 1.50
CA ASP A 101 -30.94 -20.95 1.90
C ASP A 101 -32.03 -19.86 1.75
N PRO A 102 -33.01 -20.07 0.84
CA PRO A 102 -34.10 -19.11 0.63
C PRO A 102 -35.00 -18.90 1.86
N SER A 103 -34.92 -19.79 2.84
CA SER A 103 -35.68 -19.68 4.09
C SER A 103 -35.07 -18.66 5.06
N LEU A 104 -33.81 -18.29 4.86
CA LEU A 104 -33.14 -17.31 5.71
C LEU A 104 -33.70 -15.90 5.45
N SER A 105 -34.10 -15.26 6.53
CA SER A 105 -34.48 -13.83 6.46
C SER A 105 -33.33 -12.99 5.93
N PRO A 106 -33.55 -12.04 4.97
CA PRO A 106 -32.52 -11.13 4.48
C PRO A 106 -31.80 -10.35 5.60
N LEU A 107 -32.48 -10.07 6.71
CA LEU A 107 -31.89 -9.40 7.87
C LEU A 107 -30.83 -10.30 8.57
N VAL A 108 -31.05 -11.62 8.62
CA VAL A 108 -30.06 -12.56 9.15
C VAL A 108 -28.85 -12.62 8.24
N VAL A 109 -29.04 -12.63 6.92
CA VAL A 109 -27.95 -12.60 5.92
C VAL A 109 -27.13 -11.32 6.06
N ILE A 110 -27.78 -10.16 6.20
CA ILE A 110 -27.10 -8.88 6.45
C ILE A 110 -26.31 -8.94 7.75
N ALA A 111 -26.93 -9.40 8.84
CA ALA A 111 -26.27 -9.50 10.13
C ALA A 111 -25.06 -10.44 10.10
N ALA A 112 -25.14 -11.57 9.38
CA ALA A 112 -24.03 -12.49 9.18
C ALA A 112 -22.88 -11.84 8.39
N GLY A 113 -23.16 -11.17 7.27
CA GLY A 113 -22.15 -10.47 6.47
C GLY A 113 -21.45 -9.35 7.25
N VAL A 114 -22.23 -8.56 8.00
CA VAL A 114 -21.65 -7.52 8.90
C VAL A 114 -20.83 -8.19 10.00
N GLY A 115 -21.29 -9.31 10.57
CA GLY A 115 -20.57 -10.09 11.58
C GLY A 115 -19.23 -10.62 11.09
N ILE A 116 -19.17 -11.13 9.87
CA ILE A 116 -17.92 -11.59 9.22
C ILE A 116 -16.95 -10.40 9.08
N GLY A 117 -17.43 -9.26 8.58
CA GLY A 117 -16.62 -8.05 8.48
C GLY A 117 -16.11 -7.55 9.83
N MET A 118 -16.97 -7.55 10.87
CA MET A 118 -16.58 -7.19 12.24
C MET A 118 -15.54 -8.16 12.81
N ALA A 119 -15.63 -9.46 12.52
CA ALA A 119 -14.66 -10.45 12.98
C ALA A 119 -13.29 -10.22 12.34
N ALA A 120 -13.23 -9.91 11.03
CA ALA A 120 -12.00 -9.53 10.35
C ALA A 120 -11.41 -8.24 10.95
N GLY A 121 -12.24 -7.24 11.20
CA GLY A 121 -11.82 -6.00 11.86
C GLY A 121 -11.35 -6.23 13.30
N ALA A 122 -12.01 -7.09 14.07
CA ALA A 122 -11.60 -7.44 15.44
C ALA A 122 -10.25 -8.16 15.44
N PHE A 123 -10.00 -9.05 14.48
CA PHE A 123 -8.71 -9.71 14.28
C PHE A 123 -7.61 -8.66 14.07
N ASN A 124 -7.77 -7.74 13.12
CA ASN A 124 -6.83 -6.65 12.89
C ASN A 124 -6.65 -5.78 14.14
N GLY A 125 -7.75 -5.37 14.75
CA GLY A 125 -7.75 -4.54 15.95
C GLY A 125 -7.02 -5.18 17.12
N PHE A 126 -7.11 -6.51 17.30
CA PHE A 126 -6.39 -7.24 18.33
C PHE A 126 -4.87 -7.12 18.14
N PHE A 127 -4.36 -7.42 16.95
CA PHE A 127 -2.92 -7.34 16.70
C PHE A 127 -2.40 -5.92 16.75
N VAL A 128 -3.16 -4.95 16.23
CA VAL A 128 -2.74 -3.54 16.20
C VAL A 128 -2.83 -2.91 17.58
N ALA A 129 -3.95 -3.05 18.29
CA ALA A 129 -4.21 -2.29 19.51
C ALA A 129 -3.67 -3.01 20.76
N VAL A 130 -3.88 -4.34 20.87
CA VAL A 130 -3.46 -5.12 22.03
C VAL A 130 -1.99 -5.50 21.91
N LEU A 131 -1.60 -6.07 20.78
CA LEU A 131 -0.21 -6.47 20.55
C LEU A 131 0.68 -5.31 20.06
N ARG A 132 0.14 -4.11 19.82
CA ARG A 132 0.86 -2.89 19.41
C ARG A 132 1.71 -3.09 18.16
N MET A 133 1.20 -3.87 17.22
CA MET A 133 1.84 -4.08 15.94
C MET A 133 1.50 -2.94 14.97
N GLN A 134 2.33 -2.76 13.96
CA GLN A 134 2.09 -1.72 12.95
C GLN A 134 0.87 -2.09 12.08
N PRO A 135 -0.13 -1.20 11.93
CA PRO A 135 -1.38 -1.51 11.23
C PRO A 135 -1.20 -2.09 9.84
N ILE A 136 -0.32 -1.49 9.03
CA ILE A 136 -0.11 -1.85 7.63
C ILE A 136 0.33 -3.31 7.49
N VAL A 137 1.22 -3.78 8.35
CA VAL A 137 1.74 -5.15 8.26
C VAL A 137 0.74 -6.18 8.71
N VAL A 138 0.02 -5.86 9.79
CA VAL A 138 -1.08 -6.71 10.28
C VAL A 138 -2.13 -6.86 9.19
N THR A 139 -2.61 -5.75 8.63
CA THR A 139 -3.69 -5.77 7.64
C THR A 139 -3.25 -6.38 6.31
N LEU A 140 -1.97 -6.26 5.91
CA LEU A 140 -1.42 -6.99 4.78
C LEU A 140 -1.41 -8.51 5.03
N ALA A 141 -0.93 -8.96 6.18
CA ALA A 141 -0.95 -10.39 6.52
C ALA A 141 -2.39 -10.92 6.58
N THR A 142 -3.30 -10.15 7.18
CA THR A 142 -4.72 -10.48 7.23
C THR A 142 -5.35 -10.53 5.84
N MET A 143 -4.97 -9.63 4.93
CA MET A 143 -5.43 -9.65 3.54
C MET A 143 -5.17 -11.01 2.89
N PHE A 144 -3.96 -11.57 3.05
CA PHE A 144 -3.64 -12.89 2.50
C PHE A 144 -4.38 -14.03 3.21
N ILE A 145 -4.53 -13.95 4.53
CA ILE A 145 -5.31 -14.93 5.28
C ILE A 145 -6.77 -14.93 4.78
N LEU A 146 -7.40 -13.76 4.70
CA LEU A 146 -8.78 -13.64 4.24
C LEU A 146 -8.93 -14.03 2.77
N GLN A 147 -7.99 -13.62 1.91
CA GLN A 147 -7.99 -14.02 0.51
C GLN A 147 -7.85 -15.54 0.36
N GLY A 148 -6.98 -16.17 1.14
CA GLY A 148 -6.86 -17.64 1.15
C GLY A 148 -8.12 -18.33 1.66
N VAL A 149 -8.76 -17.81 2.72
CA VAL A 149 -10.05 -18.33 3.20
C VAL A 149 -11.13 -18.17 2.13
N THR A 150 -11.18 -17.03 1.46
CA THR A 150 -12.11 -16.76 0.35
C THR A 150 -11.96 -17.79 -0.77
N LEU A 151 -10.72 -18.03 -1.22
CA LEU A 151 -10.40 -19.02 -2.27
C LEU A 151 -10.61 -20.47 -1.81
N LEU A 152 -10.54 -20.76 -0.50
CA LEU A 152 -10.84 -22.07 0.03
C LEU A 152 -12.35 -22.39 -0.03
N ILE A 153 -13.18 -21.36 0.16
CA ILE A 153 -14.64 -21.47 0.06
C ILE A 153 -15.07 -21.51 -1.40
N MET A 154 -14.47 -20.65 -2.25
CA MET A 154 -14.81 -20.53 -3.66
C MET A 154 -13.56 -20.13 -4.45
N ASP A 155 -13.13 -20.99 -5.38
CA ASP A 155 -11.91 -20.80 -6.19
C ASP A 155 -12.16 -20.05 -7.50
N LYS A 156 -13.41 -19.95 -7.94
CA LYS A 156 -13.85 -19.31 -9.19
C LYS A 156 -15.12 -18.50 -8.95
N PRO A 157 -15.37 -17.44 -9.76
CA PRO A 157 -16.64 -16.72 -9.71
C PRO A 157 -17.84 -17.67 -9.90
N GLY A 158 -18.90 -17.48 -9.09
CA GLY A 158 -20.09 -18.33 -9.14
C GLY A 158 -21.00 -18.13 -7.93
N GLY A 159 -21.74 -19.20 -7.60
CA GLY A 159 -22.74 -19.15 -6.52
C GLY A 159 -23.96 -18.30 -6.89
N GLN A 160 -24.91 -18.23 -5.97
CA GLN A 160 -26.13 -17.43 -6.13
C GLN A 160 -26.47 -16.74 -4.81
N VAL A 161 -26.90 -15.51 -4.89
CA VAL A 161 -27.38 -14.73 -3.74
C VAL A 161 -28.90 -14.64 -3.82
N SER A 162 -29.56 -14.76 -2.67
CA SER A 162 -31.05 -14.72 -2.61
C SER A 162 -31.60 -13.43 -3.23
N PRO A 163 -32.54 -13.50 -4.19
CA PRO A 163 -33.17 -12.31 -4.77
C PRO A 163 -33.84 -11.41 -3.72
N ALA A 164 -34.33 -12.00 -2.62
CA ALA A 164 -34.93 -11.24 -1.52
C ALA A 164 -33.96 -10.24 -0.88
N LEU A 165 -32.64 -10.50 -0.93
CA LEU A 165 -31.62 -9.57 -0.46
C LEU A 165 -31.51 -8.36 -1.42
N ALA A 166 -31.53 -8.62 -2.74
CA ALA A 166 -31.54 -7.56 -3.76
C ALA A 166 -32.80 -6.69 -3.65
N ASP A 167 -33.97 -7.33 -3.51
CA ASP A 167 -35.23 -6.61 -3.33
C ASP A 167 -35.21 -5.72 -2.08
N LEU A 168 -34.61 -6.19 -0.98
CA LEU A 168 -34.50 -5.41 0.25
C LEU A 168 -33.53 -4.24 0.14
N LEU A 169 -32.41 -4.36 -0.57
CA LEU A 169 -31.34 -3.35 -0.57
C LEU A 169 -31.38 -2.41 -1.77
N LEU A 170 -31.79 -2.90 -2.95
CA LEU A 170 -31.71 -2.12 -4.21
C LEU A 170 -33.04 -1.47 -4.59
N GLY A 171 -34.18 -1.93 -4.04
CA GLY A 171 -35.49 -1.38 -4.36
C GLY A 171 -35.72 0.03 -3.79
N ASP A 172 -36.94 0.50 -3.93
CA ASP A 172 -37.36 1.81 -3.44
C ASP A 172 -37.87 1.74 -1.99
N ALA A 173 -37.44 2.69 -1.17
CA ALA A 173 -38.03 2.94 0.14
C ALA A 173 -39.37 3.68 0.01
N VAL A 174 -39.43 4.63 -0.93
CA VAL A 174 -40.66 5.27 -1.38
C VAL A 174 -40.69 5.18 -2.89
N PRO A 175 -41.69 4.54 -3.52
CA PRO A 175 -41.75 4.29 -4.95
C PRO A 175 -41.51 5.58 -5.76
N ASN A 176 -40.60 5.53 -6.70
CA ASN A 176 -40.21 6.63 -7.60
C ASN A 176 -39.77 7.95 -6.92
N ILE A 177 -39.44 7.93 -5.61
CA ILE A 177 -39.00 9.12 -4.85
C ILE A 177 -37.68 8.87 -4.15
N LEU A 178 -37.53 7.74 -3.42
CA LEU A 178 -36.38 7.49 -2.57
C LEU A 178 -35.86 6.06 -2.71
N PRO A 179 -34.71 5.86 -3.38
CA PRO A 179 -34.06 4.55 -3.44
C PRO A 179 -33.55 4.13 -2.05
N ARG A 180 -33.66 2.84 -1.71
CA ARG A 180 -33.15 2.29 -0.44
C ARG A 180 -31.65 2.48 -0.24
N PRO A 181 -30.78 2.42 -1.27
CA PRO A 181 -29.36 2.73 -1.10
C PRO A 181 -29.09 4.13 -0.53
N VAL A 182 -29.88 5.15 -0.94
CA VAL A 182 -29.78 6.50 -0.35
C VAL A 182 -30.11 6.46 1.14
N LEU A 183 -31.23 5.80 1.51
CA LEU A 183 -31.65 5.68 2.90
C LEU A 183 -30.59 4.99 3.74
N LEU A 184 -29.99 3.90 3.24
CA LEU A 184 -28.93 3.17 3.94
C LEU A 184 -27.70 4.06 4.18
N ILE A 185 -27.22 4.77 3.16
CA ILE A 185 -26.06 5.68 3.29
C ILE A 185 -26.38 6.80 4.30
N VAL A 186 -27.58 7.37 4.22
CA VAL A 186 -28.01 8.41 5.17
C VAL A 186 -28.08 7.87 6.61
N LEU A 187 -28.57 6.66 6.80
CA LEU A 187 -28.59 6.01 8.13
C LEU A 187 -27.17 5.78 8.67
N VAL A 188 -26.24 5.30 7.84
CA VAL A 188 -24.83 5.12 8.25
C VAL A 188 -24.17 6.47 8.57
N LEU A 189 -24.43 7.50 7.77
CA LEU A 189 -23.94 8.87 8.06
C LEU A 189 -24.57 9.46 9.31
N ALA A 190 -25.85 9.21 9.58
CA ALA A 190 -26.53 9.63 10.81
C ALA A 190 -25.94 8.92 12.04
N ALA A 191 -25.71 7.61 11.94
CA ALA A 191 -25.03 6.84 12.97
C ALA A 191 -23.62 7.39 13.24
N TRP A 192 -22.86 7.73 12.20
CA TRP A 192 -21.58 8.40 12.35
C TRP A 192 -21.70 9.79 13.00
N ALA A 193 -22.68 10.61 12.59
CA ALA A 193 -22.88 11.94 13.14
C ALA A 193 -23.22 11.88 14.64
N TRP A 194 -23.98 10.85 15.06
CA TRP A 194 -24.23 10.55 16.45
C TRP A 194 -22.95 10.08 17.16
N LEU A 195 -22.24 9.08 16.60
CA LEU A 195 -21.00 8.54 17.15
C LEU A 195 -19.93 9.62 17.37
N LYS A 196 -19.78 10.54 16.40
CA LYS A 196 -18.84 11.66 16.46
C LYS A 196 -19.07 12.58 17.67
N ARG A 197 -20.28 12.65 18.20
CA ARG A 197 -20.64 13.47 19.39
C ARG A 197 -20.36 12.75 20.70
N THR A 198 -20.13 11.44 20.68
CA THR A 198 -19.79 10.64 21.86
C THR A 198 -18.31 10.82 22.25
N ASN A 199 -17.98 10.44 23.49
CA ASN A 199 -16.58 10.40 23.95
C ASN A 199 -15.70 9.52 23.06
N PHE A 200 -16.25 8.43 22.52
CA PHE A 200 -15.53 7.54 21.61
C PHE A 200 -15.20 8.26 20.28
N GLY A 201 -16.16 8.95 19.68
CA GLY A 201 -15.93 9.69 18.45
C GLY A 201 -14.89 10.81 18.63
N VAL A 202 -14.93 11.56 19.74
CA VAL A 202 -13.91 12.56 20.07
C VAL A 202 -12.53 11.89 20.24
N ALA A 203 -12.48 10.74 20.90
CA ALA A 203 -11.25 9.98 21.12
C ALA A 203 -10.62 9.48 19.81
N ILE A 204 -11.39 9.10 18.78
CA ILE A 204 -10.88 8.75 17.45
C ILE A 204 -10.04 9.91 16.88
N TYR A 205 -10.55 11.13 16.91
CA TYR A 205 -9.84 12.30 16.39
C TYR A 205 -8.61 12.65 17.24
N ALA A 206 -8.69 12.47 18.56
CA ALA A 206 -7.55 12.70 19.47
C ALA A 206 -6.40 11.71 19.20
N VAL A 207 -6.72 10.41 19.10
CA VAL A 207 -5.75 9.34 18.81
C VAL A 207 -5.11 9.56 17.44
N GLY A 208 -5.91 9.92 16.42
CA GLY A 208 -5.40 10.20 15.09
C GLY A 208 -4.60 11.50 14.97
N GLY A 209 -4.75 12.42 15.91
CA GLY A 209 -3.93 13.63 16.00
C GLY A 209 -2.52 13.35 16.51
N ASP A 210 -2.43 12.69 17.64
CA ASP A 210 -1.19 12.21 18.26
C ASP A 210 -1.53 11.19 19.35
N VAL A 211 -1.07 9.94 19.18
CA VAL A 211 -1.41 8.83 20.08
C VAL A 211 -0.83 9.03 21.48
N ASP A 212 0.39 9.57 21.57
CA ASP A 212 1.08 9.70 22.86
C ASP A 212 0.48 10.86 23.68
N SER A 213 0.17 11.98 23.02
CA SER A 213 -0.55 13.09 23.64
C SER A 213 -1.97 12.69 24.11
N ALA A 214 -2.70 11.92 23.28
CA ALA A 214 -4.02 11.41 23.66
C ALA A 214 -3.94 10.50 24.90
N ARG A 215 -2.93 9.62 24.96
CA ARG A 215 -2.70 8.76 26.13
C ARG A 215 -2.35 9.55 27.38
N ALA A 216 -1.54 10.60 27.24
CA ALA A 216 -1.12 11.44 28.36
C ALA A 216 -2.30 12.15 29.05
N VAL A 217 -3.38 12.44 28.30
CA VAL A 217 -4.61 13.02 28.85
C VAL A 217 -5.68 11.98 29.21
N GLY A 218 -5.31 10.69 29.32
CA GLY A 218 -6.18 9.63 29.83
C GLY A 218 -7.10 8.96 28.79
N VAL A 219 -6.93 9.24 27.48
CA VAL A 219 -7.71 8.55 26.43
C VAL A 219 -7.31 7.07 26.37
N PRO A 220 -8.27 6.12 26.41
CA PRO A 220 -7.99 4.68 26.30
C PRO A 220 -7.62 4.29 24.85
N THR A 221 -6.42 4.68 24.41
CA THR A 221 -5.98 4.58 23.01
C THR A 221 -6.09 3.17 22.45
N ARG A 222 -5.83 2.13 23.27
CA ARG A 222 -5.95 0.73 22.84
C ARG A 222 -7.39 0.35 22.49
N PHE A 223 -8.32 0.68 23.36
CA PHE A 223 -9.75 0.41 23.11
C PHE A 223 -10.24 1.16 21.88
N VAL A 224 -9.85 2.42 21.72
CA VAL A 224 -10.23 3.24 20.56
C VAL A 224 -9.70 2.61 19.27
N GLN A 225 -8.41 2.25 19.23
CA GLN A 225 -7.81 1.61 18.05
C GLN A 225 -8.46 0.27 17.73
N PHE A 226 -8.74 -0.58 18.74
CA PHE A 226 -9.44 -1.86 18.54
C PHE A 226 -10.83 -1.64 17.92
N MET A 227 -11.64 -0.80 18.55
CA MET A 227 -13.03 -0.55 18.11
C MET A 227 -13.11 0.10 16.75
N VAL A 228 -12.14 0.93 16.36
CA VAL A 228 -12.08 1.54 15.03
C VAL A 228 -11.96 0.50 13.93
N PHE A 229 -11.15 -0.55 14.12
CA PHE A 229 -11.06 -1.66 13.17
C PHE A 229 -12.35 -2.49 13.14
N VAL A 230 -13.00 -2.72 14.29
CA VAL A 230 -14.28 -3.44 14.35
C VAL A 230 -15.37 -2.68 13.60
N VAL A 231 -15.50 -1.36 13.82
CA VAL A 231 -16.48 -0.52 13.12
C VAL A 231 -16.15 -0.41 11.62
N GLY A 232 -14.86 -0.29 11.27
CA GLY A 232 -14.40 -0.33 9.87
C GLY A 232 -14.80 -1.65 9.21
N GLY A 233 -14.54 -2.77 9.89
CA GLY A 233 -14.94 -4.11 9.45
C GLY A 233 -16.44 -4.27 9.26
N ALA A 234 -17.26 -3.68 10.13
CA ALA A 234 -18.72 -3.66 9.95
C ALA A 234 -19.13 -2.96 8.65
N CYS A 235 -18.47 -1.84 8.29
CA CYS A 235 -18.73 -1.14 7.04
C CYS A 235 -18.27 -1.96 5.83
N TYR A 236 -17.14 -2.67 5.91
CA TYR A 236 -16.68 -3.58 4.84
C TYR A 236 -17.64 -4.76 4.69
N GLY A 237 -18.13 -5.32 5.80
CA GLY A 237 -19.16 -6.34 5.80
C GLY A 237 -20.43 -5.88 5.10
N LEU A 238 -20.91 -4.69 5.43
CA LEU A 238 -22.09 -4.09 4.81
C LEU A 238 -21.87 -3.80 3.32
N ALA A 239 -20.67 -3.35 2.92
CA ALA A 239 -20.31 -3.19 1.51
C ALA A 239 -20.32 -4.52 0.76
N GLY A 240 -19.77 -5.60 1.36
CA GLY A 240 -19.80 -6.96 0.80
C GLY A 240 -21.22 -7.49 0.64
N VAL A 241 -22.10 -7.27 1.62
CA VAL A 241 -23.53 -7.62 1.52
C VAL A 241 -24.19 -6.88 0.36
N PHE A 242 -23.90 -5.58 0.25
CA PHE A 242 -24.51 -4.74 -0.78
C PHE A 242 -24.06 -5.15 -2.19
N ILE A 243 -22.76 -5.38 -2.39
CA ILE A 243 -22.24 -5.82 -3.70
C ILE A 243 -22.77 -7.21 -4.06
N SER A 244 -22.98 -8.09 -3.09
CA SER A 244 -23.60 -9.41 -3.29
C SER A 244 -25.06 -9.28 -3.77
N ALA A 245 -25.80 -8.34 -3.21
CA ALA A 245 -27.17 -8.04 -3.64
C ALA A 245 -27.20 -7.46 -5.06
N GLU A 246 -26.23 -6.64 -5.42
CA GLU A 246 -26.13 -5.99 -6.73
C GLU A 246 -25.72 -6.97 -7.83
N THR A 247 -24.75 -7.85 -7.57
CA THR A 247 -24.23 -8.79 -8.57
C THR A 247 -25.04 -10.08 -8.66
N GLY A 248 -25.78 -10.45 -7.62
CA GLY A 248 -26.51 -11.72 -7.53
C GLY A 248 -25.62 -12.97 -7.49
N SER A 249 -24.32 -12.81 -7.51
CA SER A 249 -23.30 -13.85 -7.54
C SER A 249 -22.06 -13.43 -6.76
N ALA A 250 -21.07 -14.30 -6.61
CA ALA A 250 -19.81 -13.98 -5.96
C ALA A 250 -18.62 -14.09 -6.89
N ASP A 251 -17.63 -13.24 -6.63
CA ASP A 251 -16.29 -13.31 -7.17
C ASP A 251 -15.29 -13.21 -6.01
N PRO A 252 -14.40 -14.21 -5.82
CA PRO A 252 -13.42 -14.22 -4.75
C PRO A 252 -12.43 -13.05 -4.80
N LEU A 253 -12.33 -12.33 -5.91
CA LEU A 253 -11.43 -11.19 -6.10
C LEU A 253 -12.15 -9.83 -6.19
N ILE A 254 -13.46 -9.78 -6.03
CA ILE A 254 -14.30 -8.58 -6.27
C ILE A 254 -13.88 -7.35 -5.46
N GLY A 255 -13.33 -7.56 -4.27
CA GLY A 255 -12.90 -6.47 -3.39
C GLY A 255 -11.50 -5.91 -3.71
N ASN A 256 -10.69 -6.60 -4.52
CA ASN A 256 -9.30 -6.19 -4.76
C ASN A 256 -9.19 -4.81 -5.44
N PRO A 257 -9.94 -4.48 -6.50
CA PRO A 257 -9.93 -3.15 -7.11
C PRO A 257 -10.44 -2.05 -6.18
N MET A 258 -11.35 -2.39 -5.25
CA MET A 258 -11.95 -1.41 -4.34
C MET A 258 -10.95 -0.79 -3.37
N LEU A 259 -9.81 -1.45 -3.10
CA LEU A 259 -8.81 -0.93 -2.17
C LEU A 259 -8.28 0.45 -2.61
N LEU A 260 -7.86 0.57 -3.88
CA LEU A 260 -7.42 1.85 -4.45
C LEU A 260 -8.54 2.89 -4.42
N GLN A 261 -9.74 2.48 -4.86
CA GLN A 261 -10.91 3.35 -4.93
C GLN A 261 -11.32 3.89 -3.55
N MET A 262 -11.29 3.05 -2.49
CA MET A 262 -11.54 3.49 -1.12
C MET A 262 -10.57 4.59 -0.67
N PHE A 263 -9.25 4.39 -0.89
CA PHE A 263 -8.26 5.41 -0.55
C PHE A 263 -8.46 6.70 -1.36
N ALA A 264 -8.75 6.57 -2.65
CA ALA A 264 -9.04 7.71 -3.51
C ALA A 264 -10.28 8.47 -3.03
N ALA A 265 -11.37 7.78 -2.71
CA ALA A 265 -12.60 8.37 -2.17
C ALA A 265 -12.36 9.14 -0.86
N VAL A 266 -11.56 8.56 0.06
CA VAL A 266 -11.18 9.18 1.35
C VAL A 266 -10.41 10.49 1.12
N VAL A 267 -9.44 10.49 0.21
CA VAL A 267 -8.59 11.67 -0.08
C VAL A 267 -9.36 12.75 -0.83
N VAL A 268 -10.10 12.37 -1.88
CA VAL A 268 -10.97 13.27 -2.66
C VAL A 268 -12.02 13.89 -1.76
N GLY A 269 -12.57 13.11 -0.83
CA GLY A 269 -13.50 13.57 0.21
C GLY A 269 -12.89 14.50 1.26
N GLY A 270 -11.58 14.75 1.19
CA GLY A 270 -10.87 15.74 2.02
C GLY A 270 -10.42 15.24 3.39
N THR A 271 -10.48 13.94 3.66
CA THR A 271 -9.95 13.35 4.89
C THR A 271 -8.41 13.29 4.83
N LYS A 272 -7.77 13.69 5.93
CA LYS A 272 -6.30 13.68 6.02
C LYS A 272 -5.81 12.26 6.34
N LEU A 273 -4.92 11.73 5.52
CA LEU A 273 -4.37 10.38 5.69
C LEU A 273 -3.49 10.20 6.95
N GLY A 274 -2.94 11.27 7.49
CA GLY A 274 -2.25 11.24 8.78
C GLY A 274 -3.16 11.24 9.99
N GLY A 275 -4.48 11.05 9.83
CA GLY A 275 -5.46 11.00 10.90
C GLY A 275 -5.88 12.37 11.45
N GLY A 276 -6.81 12.36 12.42
CA GLY A 276 -7.24 13.50 13.22
C GLY A 276 -8.07 14.57 12.51
N ARG A 277 -8.31 14.47 11.19
CA ARG A 277 -9.07 15.48 10.42
C ARG A 277 -9.79 14.86 9.23
N GLY A 278 -11.05 15.23 9.03
CA GLY A 278 -11.90 14.77 7.93
C GLY A 278 -13.18 14.11 8.46
N GLY A 279 -13.79 13.27 7.65
CA GLY A 279 -14.96 12.50 8.04
C GLY A 279 -15.72 11.85 6.88
N PRO A 280 -16.59 10.86 7.16
CA PRO A 280 -17.31 10.06 6.18
C PRO A 280 -18.17 10.84 5.19
N LEU A 281 -18.75 11.97 5.59
CA LEU A 281 -19.59 12.74 4.67
C LEU A 281 -18.85 13.17 3.40
N GLY A 282 -17.62 13.70 3.56
CA GLY A 282 -16.79 14.04 2.41
C GLY A 282 -16.42 12.81 1.58
N THR A 283 -16.12 11.71 2.25
CA THR A 283 -15.74 10.45 1.61
C THR A 283 -16.85 9.88 0.73
N VAL A 284 -18.12 9.99 1.14
CA VAL A 284 -19.26 9.58 0.31
C VAL A 284 -19.27 10.37 -1.00
N PHE A 285 -19.12 11.71 -0.96
CA PHE A 285 -18.99 12.50 -2.19
C PHE A 285 -17.77 12.07 -3.01
N GLY A 286 -16.63 11.77 -2.35
CA GLY A 286 -15.44 11.24 -3.03
C GLY A 286 -15.70 9.94 -3.77
N ALA A 287 -16.43 9.00 -3.16
CA ALA A 287 -16.80 7.73 -3.78
C ALA A 287 -17.68 7.93 -5.03
N TYR A 288 -18.70 8.79 -4.92
CA TYR A 288 -19.56 9.09 -6.06
C TYR A 288 -18.86 9.89 -7.16
N ILE A 289 -17.89 10.75 -6.83
CA ILE A 289 -17.04 11.42 -7.83
C ILE A 289 -16.29 10.38 -8.66
N LEU A 290 -15.64 9.41 -8.02
CA LEU A 290 -14.94 8.34 -8.74
C LEU A 290 -15.88 7.53 -9.62
N MET A 291 -17.04 7.13 -9.09
CA MET A 291 -18.04 6.38 -9.83
C MET A 291 -18.56 7.16 -11.05
N MET A 292 -18.83 8.45 -10.90
CA MET A 292 -19.26 9.29 -12.01
C MET A 292 -18.20 9.42 -13.10
N VAL A 293 -16.92 9.52 -12.73
CA VAL A 293 -15.83 9.57 -13.72
C VAL A 293 -15.79 8.28 -14.54
N VAL A 294 -15.92 7.12 -13.88
CA VAL A 294 -15.98 5.82 -14.58
C VAL A 294 -17.19 5.77 -15.52
N ASN A 295 -18.36 6.17 -15.03
CA ASN A 295 -19.59 6.20 -15.85
C ASN A 295 -19.46 7.15 -17.05
N ILE A 296 -18.86 8.34 -16.87
CA ILE A 296 -18.64 9.27 -17.99
C ILE A 296 -17.73 8.63 -19.04
N LEU A 297 -16.65 7.96 -18.64
CA LEU A 297 -15.77 7.27 -19.58
C LEU A 297 -16.51 6.17 -20.37
N LEU A 298 -17.38 5.40 -19.71
CA LEU A 298 -18.18 4.36 -20.34
C LEU A 298 -19.19 4.95 -21.33
N VAL A 299 -19.90 6.03 -20.96
CA VAL A 299 -20.87 6.72 -21.84
C VAL A 299 -20.17 7.33 -23.05
N LEU A 300 -18.94 7.81 -22.89
CA LEU A 300 -18.12 8.32 -24.00
C LEU A 300 -17.50 7.19 -24.85
N ASN A 301 -17.88 5.93 -24.60
CA ASN A 301 -17.33 4.75 -25.25
C ASN A 301 -15.80 4.63 -25.13
N VAL A 302 -15.24 5.14 -24.04
CA VAL A 302 -13.83 4.98 -23.69
C VAL A 302 -13.67 3.63 -22.98
N SER A 303 -12.66 2.86 -23.37
CA SER A 303 -12.42 1.54 -22.75
C SER A 303 -12.33 1.65 -21.22
N ALA A 304 -12.91 0.68 -20.51
CA ALA A 304 -12.84 0.57 -19.05
C ALA A 304 -11.40 0.52 -18.49
N TYR A 305 -10.42 0.18 -19.33
CA TYR A 305 -8.99 0.18 -18.94
C TYR A 305 -8.47 1.56 -18.54
N TYR A 306 -9.07 2.65 -19.05
CA TYR A 306 -8.71 4.01 -18.66
C TYR A 306 -9.25 4.42 -17.27
N SER A 307 -10.20 3.66 -16.70
CA SER A 307 -10.79 4.00 -15.40
C SER A 307 -9.73 3.96 -14.27
N THR A 308 -8.87 2.95 -14.24
CA THR A 308 -7.81 2.83 -13.23
C THR A 308 -6.75 3.93 -13.36
N ILE A 309 -6.45 4.38 -14.60
CA ILE A 309 -5.59 5.55 -14.84
C ILE A 309 -6.27 6.82 -14.29
N ALA A 310 -7.55 6.98 -14.57
CA ALA A 310 -8.32 8.13 -14.09
C ALA A 310 -8.39 8.15 -12.55
N GLU A 311 -8.69 7.03 -11.90
CA GLU A 311 -8.75 6.90 -10.45
C GLU A 311 -7.41 7.26 -9.78
N GLY A 312 -6.30 6.68 -10.26
CA GLY A 312 -4.96 6.97 -9.75
C GLY A 312 -4.58 8.45 -10.00
N SER A 313 -4.91 8.99 -11.17
CA SER A 313 -4.66 10.39 -11.52
C SER A 313 -5.47 11.35 -10.65
N ILE A 314 -6.76 11.06 -10.43
CA ILE A 314 -7.64 11.83 -9.53
C ILE A 314 -7.07 11.83 -8.11
N LEU A 315 -6.58 10.68 -7.63
CA LEU A 315 -5.96 10.59 -6.31
C LEU A 315 -4.74 11.52 -6.20
N ILE A 316 -3.85 11.53 -7.20
CA ILE A 316 -2.69 12.44 -7.23
C ILE A 316 -3.14 13.90 -7.32
N LEU A 317 -4.10 14.23 -8.19
CA LEU A 317 -4.61 15.58 -8.35
C LEU A 317 -5.30 16.09 -7.08
N ALA A 318 -6.08 15.24 -6.41
CA ALA A 318 -6.71 15.58 -5.13
C ALA A 318 -5.68 15.87 -4.04
N MET A 319 -4.59 15.10 -3.99
CA MET A 319 -3.48 15.35 -3.07
C MET A 319 -2.78 16.67 -3.38
N LEU A 320 -2.50 16.95 -4.66
CA LEU A 320 -1.95 18.23 -5.13
C LEU A 320 -2.83 19.40 -4.70
N ALA A 321 -4.13 19.32 -4.97
CA ALA A 321 -5.08 20.37 -4.62
C ALA A 321 -5.18 20.59 -3.10
N ALA A 322 -5.06 19.51 -2.31
CA ALA A 322 -5.08 19.58 -0.85
C ALA A 322 -3.84 20.29 -0.27
N ASP A 323 -2.71 20.23 -0.97
CA ASP A 323 -1.42 20.79 -0.52
C ASP A 323 -1.08 22.16 -1.13
N LEU A 324 -1.87 22.66 -2.07
CA LEU A 324 -1.71 24.00 -2.66
C LEU A 324 -2.03 25.12 -1.64
N ARG A 325 -1.20 25.23 -0.58
CA ARG A 325 -1.30 26.28 0.43
C ARG A 325 -0.02 27.13 0.44
N PRO A 326 -0.11 28.44 0.73
CA PRO A 326 1.08 29.23 1.02
C PRO A 326 1.84 28.60 2.20
N GLY A 327 3.09 28.16 1.95
CA GLY A 327 3.92 27.47 2.96
C GLY A 327 3.98 25.94 2.86
N SER A 328 3.25 25.31 1.92
CA SER A 328 3.40 23.88 1.62
C SER A 328 4.80 23.53 1.10
N PRO A 329 5.24 22.27 1.20
CA PRO A 329 6.50 21.81 0.62
C PRO A 329 6.62 22.18 -0.86
N LEU A 330 5.56 21.95 -1.63
CA LEU A 330 5.49 22.29 -3.06
C LEU A 330 5.59 23.79 -3.30
N ALA A 331 4.80 24.62 -2.58
CA ALA A 331 4.84 26.07 -2.73
C ALA A 331 6.22 26.64 -2.37
N ARG A 332 6.87 26.12 -1.32
CA ARG A 332 8.24 26.48 -0.96
C ARG A 332 9.23 26.09 -2.05
N HIS A 333 9.11 24.87 -2.59
CA HIS A 333 10.00 24.41 -3.67
C HIS A 333 9.84 25.24 -4.93
N ILE A 334 8.61 25.49 -5.39
CA ILE A 334 8.32 26.36 -6.55
C ILE A 334 8.89 27.76 -6.31
N ARG A 335 8.69 28.34 -5.12
CA ARG A 335 9.24 29.65 -4.77
C ARG A 335 10.77 29.66 -4.82
N HIS A 336 11.42 28.62 -4.29
CA HIS A 336 12.89 28.50 -4.34
C HIS A 336 13.40 28.32 -5.77
N VAL A 337 12.76 27.53 -6.60
CA VAL A 337 13.10 27.37 -8.02
C VAL A 337 12.89 28.70 -8.77
N ALA A 338 11.76 29.36 -8.56
CA ALA A 338 11.45 30.65 -9.17
C ALA A 338 12.48 31.73 -8.76
N LEU A 339 12.87 31.75 -7.48
CA LEU A 339 13.91 32.67 -7.00
C LEU A 339 15.28 32.36 -7.60
N ARG A 340 15.65 31.09 -7.75
CA ARG A 340 16.90 30.68 -8.41
C ARG A 340 16.90 31.03 -9.89
N LEU A 341 15.79 30.81 -10.60
CA LEU A 341 15.66 31.19 -12.01
C LEU A 341 15.74 32.71 -12.20
N ARG A 342 15.05 33.47 -11.33
CA ARG A 342 15.15 34.95 -11.34
C ARG A 342 16.56 35.44 -11.03
N ALA A 343 17.26 34.84 -10.05
CA ALA A 343 18.64 35.18 -9.71
C ALA A 343 19.61 34.81 -10.85
N ARG A 344 19.36 33.71 -11.58
CA ARG A 344 20.11 33.37 -12.81
C ARG A 344 19.86 34.40 -13.93
N ALA A 345 18.59 34.71 -14.18
CA ALA A 345 18.21 35.70 -15.20
C ALA A 345 18.77 37.11 -14.91
N GLN A 346 18.98 37.45 -13.62
CA GLN A 346 19.54 38.72 -13.18
C GLN A 346 21.08 38.72 -13.08
N GLY A 347 21.76 37.65 -13.51
CA GLY A 347 23.25 37.56 -13.44
C GLY A 347 23.84 37.53 -12.02
N ARG A 348 22.98 37.46 -10.98
CA ARG A 348 23.38 37.53 -9.56
C ARG A 348 23.94 36.23 -8.97
N LEU A 349 23.99 35.15 -9.73
CA LEU A 349 24.44 33.82 -9.24
C LEU A 349 25.96 33.59 -9.32
N ALA A 350 26.73 34.55 -9.83
CA ALA A 350 28.20 34.40 -9.93
C ALA A 350 28.96 34.60 -8.62
N SER A 351 28.31 35.07 -7.53
CA SER A 351 29.03 35.52 -6.33
C SER A 351 28.47 35.11 -4.98
N GLN A 352 27.43 34.31 -4.90
CA GLN A 352 27.04 33.73 -3.59
C GLN A 352 27.65 32.32 -3.44
N ARG A 353 28.94 32.24 -3.14
CA ARG A 353 29.46 31.25 -2.21
C ARG A 353 28.48 31.27 -1.02
N SER A 354 27.92 30.11 -0.67
CA SER A 354 27.14 29.92 0.55
C SER A 354 27.80 30.74 1.66
N PRO A 355 27.05 31.56 2.44
CA PRO A 355 27.66 32.12 3.63
C PRO A 355 28.26 30.91 4.34
N GLU A 356 29.59 30.87 4.41
CA GLU A 356 30.28 29.92 5.27
C GLU A 356 29.52 30.04 6.58
N ALA A 357 28.84 28.95 6.97
CA ALA A 357 28.30 28.88 8.29
C ALA A 357 29.51 29.19 9.17
N ARG A 358 29.55 30.41 9.72
CA ARG A 358 30.45 30.71 10.80
C ARG A 358 30.09 29.69 11.86
N PHE A 359 30.74 28.54 11.79
CA PHE A 359 30.84 27.67 12.93
C PHE A 359 31.42 28.62 13.99
N LEU A 360 30.56 29.08 14.90
CA LEU A 360 31.01 29.55 16.19
C LEU A 360 32.08 28.54 16.57
N SER A 361 33.32 28.96 16.52
CA SER A 361 34.42 28.17 17.00
C SER A 361 34.10 27.94 18.48
N LEU A 362 33.41 26.85 18.74
CA LEU A 362 33.34 26.33 20.09
C LEU A 362 34.78 26.21 20.54
N PRO A 363 35.14 26.79 21.69
CA PRO A 363 36.50 26.68 22.21
C PRO A 363 36.88 25.22 22.09
N ALA A 364 38.03 24.95 21.50
CA ALA A 364 38.51 23.60 21.27
C ALA A 364 38.40 22.87 22.63
N LEU A 365 37.42 21.99 22.73
CA LEU A 365 37.38 21.05 23.82
C LEU A 365 38.74 20.39 23.80
N GLU A 366 39.56 20.74 24.80
CA GLU A 366 40.87 20.10 24.99
C GLU A 366 40.70 18.64 24.69
N LYS A 367 41.40 18.15 23.69
CA LYS A 367 41.51 16.74 23.38
C LYS A 367 42.10 16.09 24.63
N ARG A 368 41.23 15.73 25.55
CA ARG A 368 41.57 14.77 26.59
C ARG A 368 41.88 13.48 25.83
N THR A 369 43.14 13.38 25.43
CA THR A 369 43.74 12.17 24.87
C THR A 369 43.76 11.11 25.97
N GLN A 370 42.58 10.61 26.33
CA GLN A 370 42.52 9.23 26.83
C GLN A 370 42.79 8.34 25.62
N LYS A 371 44.07 8.03 25.43
CA LYS A 371 44.50 6.82 24.72
C LYS A 371 43.98 5.59 25.48
N THR A 372 42.70 5.37 25.42
CA THR A 372 42.17 4.02 25.55
C THR A 372 42.49 3.37 24.21
N GLN A 373 43.57 2.59 24.18
CA GLN A 373 43.77 1.58 23.15
C GLN A 373 42.62 0.56 23.32
N THR A 374 41.42 0.90 22.86
CA THR A 374 40.39 -0.08 22.61
C THR A 374 40.89 -0.86 21.41
N ALA A 375 41.36 -2.07 21.64
CA ALA A 375 41.56 -3.07 20.60
C ALA A 375 40.37 -2.95 19.64
N MET A 376 40.62 -2.85 18.31
CA MET A 376 39.56 -2.79 17.33
C MET A 376 38.61 -3.96 17.60
N PRO A 377 37.32 -3.70 17.87
CA PRO A 377 36.40 -4.80 18.15
C PRO A 377 36.43 -5.74 16.94
N GLY A 378 36.56 -7.03 17.21
CA GLY A 378 36.62 -8.06 16.16
C GLY A 378 35.44 -7.92 15.21
N VAL A 379 35.59 -8.39 13.97
CA VAL A 379 34.55 -8.30 12.92
C VAL A 379 33.19 -8.82 13.43
N LEU A 380 33.19 -9.85 14.28
CA LEU A 380 32.01 -10.42 14.92
C LEU A 380 31.32 -9.46 15.89
N THR A 381 32.08 -8.76 16.75
CA THR A 381 31.50 -7.79 17.69
C THR A 381 31.00 -6.54 17.01
N ARG A 382 31.62 -6.12 15.91
CA ARG A 382 31.20 -4.98 15.12
C ARG A 382 29.89 -5.24 14.35
N ASN A 383 29.64 -6.50 13.98
CA ASN A 383 28.44 -6.93 13.23
C ASN A 383 27.45 -7.72 14.10
N ALA A 384 27.68 -7.82 15.40
CA ALA A 384 26.88 -8.65 16.32
C ALA A 384 25.41 -8.30 16.30
N GLU A 385 25.07 -7.02 16.20
CA GLU A 385 23.68 -6.56 16.11
C GLU A 385 23.02 -6.99 14.80
N ALA A 386 23.68 -6.79 13.66
CA ALA A 386 23.19 -7.23 12.36
C ALA A 386 23.04 -8.75 12.29
N LEU A 387 24.01 -9.50 12.89
CA LEU A 387 23.97 -10.96 12.95
C LEU A 387 22.82 -11.45 13.83
N ARG A 388 22.58 -10.81 14.97
CA ARG A 388 21.49 -11.15 15.90
C ARG A 388 20.10 -11.05 15.22
N PHE A 389 19.89 -10.07 14.35
CA PHE A 389 18.63 -9.90 13.63
C PHE A 389 18.53 -10.78 12.38
N ALA A 390 19.64 -11.09 11.72
CA ALA A 390 19.64 -11.93 10.51
C ALA A 390 19.62 -13.43 10.83
N LEU A 391 20.23 -13.87 11.92
CA LEU A 391 20.38 -15.29 12.27
C LEU A 391 19.05 -16.06 12.33
N PRO A 392 17.95 -15.52 12.91
CA PRO A 392 16.68 -16.25 12.98
C PRO A 392 16.14 -16.67 11.61
N SER A 393 16.24 -15.82 10.57
CA SER A 393 15.78 -16.15 9.22
C SER A 393 16.55 -17.31 8.60
N TYR A 394 17.87 -17.37 8.79
CA TYR A 394 18.69 -18.48 8.32
C TYR A 394 18.46 -19.77 9.10
N VAL A 395 18.26 -19.68 10.42
CA VAL A 395 17.90 -20.86 11.23
C VAL A 395 16.56 -21.43 10.79
N CYS A 396 15.55 -20.60 10.59
CA CYS A 396 14.27 -21.03 10.06
C CYS A 396 14.39 -21.60 8.63
N PHE A 397 15.23 -21.00 7.77
CA PHE A 397 15.52 -21.55 6.45
C PHE A 397 16.08 -22.97 6.51
N VAL A 398 17.06 -23.22 7.37
CA VAL A 398 17.64 -24.56 7.58
C VAL A 398 16.57 -25.54 8.10
N LEU A 399 15.74 -25.11 9.04
CA LEU A 399 14.63 -25.94 9.54
C LEU A 399 13.66 -26.32 8.43
N VAL A 400 13.27 -25.37 7.55
CA VAL A 400 12.42 -25.64 6.38
C VAL A 400 13.11 -26.60 5.41
N ALA A 401 14.41 -26.42 5.15
CA ALA A 401 15.17 -27.33 4.29
C ALA A 401 15.23 -28.77 4.86
N ILE A 402 15.41 -28.91 6.17
CA ILE A 402 15.33 -30.22 6.86
C ILE A 402 13.92 -30.81 6.75
N THR A 403 12.87 -30.01 6.97
CA THR A 403 11.48 -30.46 6.80
C THR A 403 11.22 -30.91 5.36
N THR A 404 11.74 -30.18 4.36
CA THR A 404 11.64 -30.57 2.95
C THR A 404 12.33 -31.91 2.69
N GLN A 405 13.51 -32.15 3.29
CA GLN A 405 14.18 -33.45 3.22
C GLN A 405 13.35 -34.58 3.80
N LEU A 406 12.72 -34.34 4.95
CA LEU A 406 11.92 -35.36 5.63
C LEU A 406 10.60 -35.67 4.92
N THR A 407 10.03 -34.70 4.22
CA THR A 407 8.72 -34.85 3.52
C THR A 407 8.87 -35.30 2.07
N ILE A 408 9.87 -34.80 1.33
CA ILE A 408 10.07 -35.04 -0.11
C ILE A 408 11.20 -36.03 -0.37
N GLY A 409 12.13 -36.22 0.57
CA GLY A 409 13.13 -37.29 0.55
C GLY A 409 14.47 -36.96 -0.12
N HIS A 410 14.62 -35.86 -0.87
CA HIS A 410 15.81 -35.60 -1.69
C HIS A 410 16.31 -34.13 -1.69
N ALA A 411 15.92 -33.30 -0.73
CA ALA A 411 16.26 -31.88 -0.76
C ALA A 411 17.74 -31.59 -0.44
N LEU A 412 18.28 -32.13 0.68
CA LEU A 412 19.61 -31.72 1.18
C LEU A 412 20.78 -32.23 0.35
N THR A 413 20.63 -33.31 -0.41
CA THR A 413 21.68 -33.94 -1.23
C THR A 413 21.58 -33.62 -2.71
N ASN A 414 20.51 -32.95 -3.14
CA ASN A 414 20.24 -32.70 -4.54
C ASN A 414 20.65 -31.27 -4.96
N TRP A 415 21.69 -31.15 -5.77
CA TRP A 415 22.13 -29.86 -6.33
C TRP A 415 21.04 -29.14 -7.11
N SER A 416 20.22 -29.87 -7.86
CA SER A 416 19.11 -29.29 -8.65
C SER A 416 18.08 -28.58 -7.75
N TYR A 417 17.83 -29.09 -6.55
CA TYR A 417 16.97 -28.43 -5.57
C TYR A 417 17.53 -27.05 -5.18
N TYR A 418 18.81 -26.94 -4.83
CA TYR A 418 19.43 -25.67 -4.47
C TYR A 418 19.50 -24.70 -5.63
N ASN A 419 19.82 -25.21 -6.84
CA ASN A 419 19.82 -24.38 -8.04
C ASN A 419 18.43 -23.77 -8.30
N SER A 420 17.39 -24.59 -8.29
CA SER A 420 16.00 -24.14 -8.45
C SER A 420 15.56 -23.17 -7.34
N LEU A 421 15.96 -23.46 -6.09
CA LEU A 421 15.69 -22.58 -4.95
C LEU A 421 16.31 -21.18 -5.15
N ILE A 422 17.56 -21.10 -5.62
CA ILE A 422 18.26 -19.83 -5.87
C ILE A 422 17.63 -19.10 -7.05
N VAL A 423 17.27 -19.82 -8.13
CA VAL A 423 16.55 -19.25 -9.28
C VAL A 423 15.24 -18.60 -8.82
N LEU A 424 14.41 -19.30 -8.06
CA LEU A 424 13.15 -18.76 -7.54
C LEU A 424 13.37 -17.66 -6.50
N SER A 425 14.42 -17.76 -5.68
CA SER A 425 14.76 -16.72 -4.70
C SER A 425 15.28 -15.44 -5.37
N SER A 426 15.74 -15.50 -6.64
CA SER A 426 16.27 -14.34 -7.35
C SER A 426 15.29 -13.16 -7.37
N PHE A 427 14.00 -13.45 -7.56
CA PHE A 427 12.95 -12.44 -7.59
C PHE A 427 12.85 -11.71 -6.25
N LEU A 428 12.73 -12.46 -5.16
CA LEU A 428 12.60 -11.88 -3.82
C LEU A 428 13.93 -11.27 -3.32
N ALA A 429 15.08 -11.81 -3.69
CA ALA A 429 16.38 -11.25 -3.35
C ALA A 429 16.58 -9.86 -4.00
N VAL A 430 16.18 -9.69 -5.26
CA VAL A 430 16.23 -8.40 -5.94
C VAL A 430 15.23 -7.41 -5.32
N LEU A 431 13.99 -7.83 -5.10
CA LEU A 431 12.98 -6.99 -4.45
C LEU A 431 13.37 -6.61 -3.03
N ALA A 432 14.05 -7.48 -2.29
CA ALA A 432 14.53 -7.21 -0.95
C ALA A 432 15.48 -6.01 -0.88
N LEU A 433 16.26 -5.74 -1.93
CA LEU A 433 17.07 -4.51 -1.99
C LEU A 433 16.19 -3.29 -2.22
N GLY A 434 15.31 -3.32 -3.21
CA GLY A 434 14.42 -2.21 -3.56
C GLY A 434 13.51 -1.84 -2.41
N GLN A 435 12.61 -2.74 -2.05
CA GLN A 435 11.65 -2.56 -0.96
C GLN A 435 12.33 -2.37 0.40
N GLY A 436 13.45 -3.08 0.64
CA GLY A 436 14.23 -2.96 1.86
C GLY A 436 14.81 -1.56 2.05
N THR A 437 15.34 -0.93 1.00
CA THR A 437 15.84 0.46 1.11
C THR A 437 14.71 1.45 1.40
N VAL A 438 13.52 1.25 0.82
CA VAL A 438 12.33 2.05 1.11
C VAL A 438 11.90 1.87 2.57
N ILE A 439 11.80 0.63 3.05
CA ILE A 439 11.44 0.32 4.45
C ILE A 439 12.49 0.88 5.41
N LEU A 440 13.77 0.75 5.11
CA LEU A 440 14.83 1.31 5.94
C LEU A 440 14.74 2.84 6.08
N THR A 441 14.11 3.56 5.16
CA THR A 441 13.80 5.00 5.31
C THR A 441 12.46 5.28 5.98
N GLY A 442 11.70 4.25 6.41
CA GLY A 442 10.38 4.37 7.03
C GLY A 442 9.23 4.51 6.02
N GLY A 443 9.48 4.25 4.72
CA GLY A 443 8.48 4.24 3.65
C GLY A 443 7.98 2.84 3.30
N LEU A 444 7.03 2.78 2.37
CA LEU A 444 6.56 1.57 1.68
C LEU A 444 6.34 1.89 0.21
N ASP A 445 6.66 0.95 -0.66
CA ASP A 445 6.40 1.05 -2.10
C ASP A 445 5.34 0.02 -2.50
N LEU A 446 4.12 0.49 -2.71
CA LEU A 446 2.99 -0.33 -3.14
C LEU A 446 2.86 -0.37 -4.68
N SER A 447 3.75 0.28 -5.43
CA SER A 447 3.74 0.24 -6.90
C SER A 447 4.53 -0.95 -7.47
N VAL A 448 5.19 -1.73 -6.61
CA VAL A 448 5.98 -2.91 -6.99
C VAL A 448 5.22 -3.86 -7.92
N PRO A 449 3.96 -4.28 -7.66
CA PRO A 449 3.26 -5.24 -8.52
C PRO A 449 3.17 -4.81 -9.97
N TRP A 450 2.63 -3.64 -10.21
CA TRP A 450 2.39 -3.17 -11.57
C TRP A 450 3.63 -2.53 -12.22
N THR A 451 4.66 -2.22 -11.45
CA THR A 451 6.00 -1.94 -12.02
C THR A 451 6.62 -3.22 -12.59
N ILE A 452 6.50 -4.36 -11.89
CA ILE A 452 6.88 -5.69 -12.38
C ILE A 452 6.07 -6.03 -13.64
N GLY A 453 4.73 -5.96 -13.54
CA GLY A 453 3.82 -6.33 -14.62
C GLY A 453 4.06 -5.51 -15.89
N LEU A 454 4.05 -4.18 -15.78
CA LEU A 454 4.26 -3.29 -16.93
C LEU A 454 5.63 -3.48 -17.57
N SER A 455 6.70 -3.63 -16.77
CA SER A 455 8.05 -3.85 -17.30
C SER A 455 8.15 -5.18 -18.05
N GLY A 456 7.50 -6.24 -17.53
CA GLY A 456 7.45 -7.56 -18.20
C GLY A 456 6.62 -7.52 -19.48
N ILE A 457 5.44 -6.89 -19.46
CA ILE A 457 4.55 -6.76 -20.62
C ILE A 457 5.22 -5.95 -21.74
N LEU A 458 5.86 -4.82 -21.38
CA LEU A 458 6.61 -4.03 -22.35
C LEU A 458 7.78 -4.81 -22.95
N LEU A 459 8.54 -5.54 -22.13
CA LEU A 459 9.64 -6.37 -22.59
C LEU A 459 9.15 -7.42 -23.60
N ALA A 460 8.14 -8.22 -23.21
CA ALA A 460 7.60 -9.28 -24.08
C ALA A 460 7.03 -8.73 -25.40
N GLY A 461 6.28 -7.62 -25.32
CA GLY A 461 5.70 -6.96 -26.49
C GLY A 461 6.72 -6.35 -27.46
N LEU A 462 7.87 -5.88 -26.93
CA LEU A 462 8.96 -5.35 -27.74
C LEU A 462 9.86 -6.45 -28.32
N VAL A 463 10.12 -7.49 -27.54
CA VAL A 463 11.05 -8.58 -27.91
C VAL A 463 10.40 -9.56 -28.90
N LYS A 464 9.15 -9.96 -28.68
CA LYS A 464 8.40 -10.90 -29.53
C LYS A 464 9.22 -12.13 -29.95
N GLY A 465 10.00 -12.69 -29.01
CA GLY A 465 10.83 -13.86 -29.23
C GLY A 465 12.19 -13.61 -29.92
N SER A 466 12.55 -12.35 -30.21
CA SER A 466 13.81 -12.00 -30.89
C SER A 466 14.92 -11.66 -29.90
N ASP A 467 16.07 -12.36 -29.99
CA ASP A 467 17.26 -12.04 -29.19
C ASP A 467 17.87 -10.68 -29.57
N ALA A 468 17.80 -10.28 -30.85
CA ALA A 468 18.30 -8.98 -31.30
C ALA A 468 17.50 -7.83 -30.71
N ALA A 469 16.19 -7.99 -30.55
CA ALA A 469 15.32 -6.98 -29.95
C ALA A 469 15.58 -6.79 -28.46
N LEU A 470 16.14 -7.77 -27.76
CA LEU A 470 16.48 -7.68 -26.34
C LEU A 470 17.46 -6.53 -26.05
N VAL A 471 18.35 -6.19 -27.01
CA VAL A 471 19.37 -5.15 -26.85
C VAL A 471 18.76 -3.77 -26.55
N TYR A 472 17.62 -3.43 -27.15
CA TYR A 472 16.91 -2.18 -26.87
C TYR A 472 15.75 -2.34 -25.90
N ALA A 473 15.07 -3.48 -25.89
CA ALA A 473 13.91 -3.72 -25.05
C ALA A 473 14.27 -3.78 -23.55
N LEU A 474 15.42 -4.41 -23.22
CA LEU A 474 15.90 -4.49 -21.85
C LEU A 474 16.19 -3.10 -21.22
N PRO A 475 16.99 -2.23 -21.85
CA PRO A 475 17.17 -0.86 -21.32
C PRO A 475 15.85 -0.09 -21.18
N ILE A 476 14.91 -0.21 -22.13
CA ILE A 476 13.61 0.45 -22.06
C ILE A 476 12.84 -0.04 -20.83
N ALA A 477 12.73 -1.35 -20.61
CA ALA A 477 12.07 -1.92 -19.46
C ALA A 477 12.67 -1.41 -18.13
N LEU A 478 14.00 -1.35 -18.03
CA LEU A 478 14.70 -0.84 -16.84
C LEU A 478 14.50 0.66 -16.64
N LEU A 479 14.47 1.44 -17.71
CA LEU A 479 14.18 2.88 -17.66
C LEU A 479 12.76 3.16 -17.19
N VAL A 480 11.78 2.34 -17.55
CA VAL A 480 10.41 2.43 -17.03
C VAL A 480 10.42 2.28 -15.50
N GLY A 481 11.09 1.27 -14.95
CA GLY A 481 11.21 1.11 -13.51
C GLY A 481 11.87 2.31 -12.82
N LEU A 482 12.96 2.83 -13.39
CA LEU A 482 13.61 4.05 -12.89
C LEU A 482 12.67 5.27 -12.94
N ALA A 483 11.91 5.44 -14.02
CA ALA A 483 10.95 6.53 -14.18
C ALA A 483 9.81 6.44 -13.16
N VAL A 484 9.25 5.24 -12.96
CA VAL A 484 8.23 4.98 -11.93
C VAL A 484 8.76 5.33 -10.55
N GLY A 485 9.95 4.85 -10.20
CA GLY A 485 10.57 5.16 -8.91
C GLY A 485 10.86 6.66 -8.76
N PHE A 486 11.27 7.35 -9.83
CA PHE A 486 11.44 8.81 -9.82
C PHE A 486 10.10 9.53 -9.57
N VAL A 487 9.02 9.14 -10.23
CA VAL A 487 7.67 9.70 -10.03
C VAL A 487 7.22 9.50 -8.59
N ASN A 488 7.36 8.30 -8.03
CA ASN A 488 7.06 8.01 -6.63
C ASN A 488 7.88 8.90 -5.68
N GLY A 489 9.20 8.89 -5.81
CA GLY A 489 10.09 9.65 -4.94
C GLY A 489 9.89 11.17 -5.05
N ALA A 490 9.74 11.68 -6.27
CA ALA A 490 9.46 13.10 -6.51
C ALA A 490 8.09 13.50 -5.95
N GLY A 491 7.06 12.68 -6.17
CA GLY A 491 5.72 12.92 -5.62
C GLY A 491 5.72 12.97 -4.10
N ILE A 492 6.35 12.01 -3.42
CA ILE A 492 6.46 11.98 -1.96
C ILE A 492 7.18 13.23 -1.43
N VAL A 493 8.32 13.59 -2.03
CA VAL A 493 9.15 14.70 -1.57
C VAL A 493 8.54 16.07 -1.88
N LEU A 494 8.01 16.26 -3.10
CA LEU A 494 7.48 17.55 -3.55
C LEU A 494 6.09 17.84 -3.00
N LEU A 495 5.22 16.81 -2.95
CA LEU A 495 3.86 16.96 -2.46
C LEU A 495 3.75 16.76 -0.94
N GLY A 496 4.78 16.22 -0.28
CA GLY A 496 4.74 15.92 1.15
C GLY A 496 3.70 14.87 1.53
N VAL A 497 3.38 13.97 0.60
CA VAL A 497 2.32 12.97 0.76
C VAL A 497 2.87 11.70 1.41
N SER A 498 1.99 10.94 2.04
CA SER A 498 2.34 9.61 2.54
C SER A 498 2.86 8.71 1.40
N PRO A 499 3.99 8.02 1.57
CA PRO A 499 4.51 7.06 0.61
C PRO A 499 3.48 6.05 0.11
N ILE A 500 2.69 5.48 1.02
CA ILE A 500 1.68 4.46 0.73
C ILE A 500 0.69 4.94 -0.33
N VAL A 501 0.20 6.17 -0.19
CA VAL A 501 -0.84 6.69 -1.08
C VAL A 501 -0.29 7.09 -2.43
N MET A 502 0.91 7.67 -2.45
CA MET A 502 1.57 8.01 -3.71
C MET A 502 1.86 6.75 -4.53
N THR A 503 2.45 5.73 -3.90
CA THR A 503 2.81 4.49 -4.59
C THR A 503 1.58 3.66 -4.98
N LEU A 504 0.50 3.70 -4.18
CA LEU A 504 -0.78 3.06 -4.53
C LEU A 504 -1.46 3.74 -5.72
N ALA A 505 -1.44 5.08 -5.78
CA ALA A 505 -1.97 5.82 -6.93
C ALA A 505 -1.19 5.50 -8.21
N VAL A 506 0.14 5.48 -8.12
CA VAL A 506 1.01 5.10 -9.25
C VAL A 506 0.77 3.65 -9.65
N ASN A 507 0.56 2.73 -8.69
CA ASN A 507 0.21 1.33 -8.98
C ASN A 507 -1.05 1.22 -9.85
N GLY A 508 -2.12 1.95 -9.52
CA GLY A 508 -3.35 1.98 -10.33
C GLY A 508 -3.11 2.57 -11.73
N ILE A 509 -2.31 3.64 -11.83
CA ILE A 509 -1.95 4.22 -13.14
C ILE A 509 -1.18 3.21 -13.99
N LEU A 510 -0.21 2.50 -13.40
CA LEU A 510 0.59 1.49 -14.10
C LEU A 510 -0.27 0.31 -14.55
N GLN A 511 -1.23 -0.12 -13.71
CA GLN A 511 -2.22 -1.13 -14.06
C GLN A 511 -3.01 -0.72 -15.31
N GLY A 512 -3.56 0.48 -15.31
CA GLY A 512 -4.33 0.98 -16.45
C GLY A 512 -3.46 1.12 -17.71
N ILE A 513 -2.21 1.61 -17.58
CA ILE A 513 -1.27 1.69 -18.71
C ILE A 513 -0.98 0.28 -19.27
N ALA A 514 -0.75 -0.70 -18.41
CA ALA A 514 -0.52 -2.07 -18.84
C ALA A 514 -1.73 -2.67 -19.59
N LEU A 515 -2.94 -2.44 -19.07
CA LEU A 515 -4.19 -2.87 -19.70
C LEU A 515 -4.42 -2.19 -21.06
N VAL A 516 -4.20 -0.87 -21.16
CA VAL A 516 -4.34 -0.12 -22.42
C VAL A 516 -3.30 -0.57 -23.43
N TYR A 517 -2.03 -0.73 -23.02
CA TYR A 517 -0.94 -1.15 -23.92
C TYR A 517 -1.17 -2.56 -24.46
N SER A 518 -1.68 -3.47 -23.64
CA SER A 518 -1.91 -4.88 -24.02
C SER A 518 -3.33 -5.17 -24.54
N ASN A 519 -4.21 -4.17 -24.61
CA ASN A 519 -5.65 -4.37 -24.87
C ASN A 519 -6.27 -5.47 -23.98
N GLY A 520 -5.81 -5.59 -22.72
CA GLY A 520 -6.25 -6.60 -21.76
C GLY A 520 -5.67 -8.00 -21.98
N THR A 521 -4.91 -8.23 -23.03
CA THR A 521 -4.27 -9.51 -23.36
C THR A 521 -2.82 -9.26 -23.78
N PRO A 522 -1.84 -9.47 -22.88
CA PRO A 522 -0.44 -9.26 -23.21
C PRO A 522 0.00 -10.18 -24.35
N ASP A 523 0.54 -9.59 -25.40
CA ASP A 523 1.11 -10.27 -26.54
C ASP A 523 2.63 -10.35 -26.40
N GLY A 524 3.23 -11.38 -27.04
CA GLY A 524 4.67 -11.53 -27.17
C GLY A 524 5.26 -12.56 -26.23
N PHE A 525 6.48 -12.93 -26.56
CA PHE A 525 7.25 -13.96 -25.88
C PHE A 525 8.61 -13.41 -25.46
N SER A 526 9.18 -14.01 -24.42
CA SER A 526 10.55 -13.76 -24.02
C SER A 526 11.53 -14.18 -25.15
N SER A 527 12.72 -13.54 -25.19
CA SER A 527 13.77 -14.01 -26.08
C SER A 527 14.31 -15.38 -25.62
N PRO A 528 14.73 -16.24 -26.54
CA PRO A 528 15.41 -17.51 -26.21
C PRO A 528 16.64 -17.30 -25.32
N LEU A 529 17.41 -16.24 -25.53
CA LEU A 529 18.57 -15.90 -24.72
C LEU A 529 18.19 -15.62 -23.27
N LEU A 530 17.15 -14.80 -23.03
CA LEU A 530 16.69 -14.47 -21.68
C LEU A 530 16.07 -15.70 -21.00
N ARG A 531 15.38 -16.54 -21.76
CA ARG A 531 14.84 -17.80 -21.24
C ARG A 531 15.95 -18.75 -20.81
N ARG A 532 16.98 -18.93 -21.64
CA ARG A 532 18.18 -19.75 -21.31
C ARG A 532 18.88 -19.17 -20.07
N PHE A 533 19.01 -17.86 -19.97
CA PHE A 533 19.57 -17.20 -18.78
C PHE A 533 18.86 -17.62 -17.49
N MET A 534 17.55 -17.85 -17.53
CA MET A 534 16.74 -18.20 -16.36
C MET A 534 16.58 -19.71 -16.13
N THR A 535 16.66 -20.54 -17.19
CA THR A 535 16.25 -21.97 -17.13
C THR A 535 17.29 -22.96 -17.61
N ASP A 536 18.43 -22.51 -18.16
CA ASP A 536 19.46 -23.38 -18.69
C ASP A 536 20.19 -24.14 -17.59
N HIS A 537 20.33 -25.45 -17.76
CA HIS A 537 21.00 -26.38 -16.84
C HIS A 537 22.25 -27.05 -17.42
N GLU A 538 22.68 -26.63 -18.63
CA GLU A 538 23.88 -27.20 -19.26
C GLU A 538 25.17 -26.87 -18.50
N LEU A 539 25.16 -25.79 -17.71
CA LEU A 539 26.21 -25.43 -16.80
C LEU A 539 25.98 -26.05 -15.41
N ILE A 540 27.00 -26.06 -14.55
CA ILE A 540 26.93 -26.51 -13.14
C ILE A 540 25.81 -25.76 -12.39
N ALA A 541 25.54 -24.50 -12.75
CA ALA A 541 24.46 -23.68 -12.22
C ALA A 541 23.81 -22.85 -13.33
N THR A 542 22.51 -22.59 -13.22
CA THR A 542 21.78 -21.69 -14.11
C THR A 542 22.44 -20.30 -14.12
N PRO A 543 22.60 -19.62 -15.26
CA PRO A 543 23.30 -18.34 -15.34
C PRO A 543 22.78 -17.26 -14.38
N VAL A 544 21.47 -17.25 -14.08
CA VAL A 544 20.88 -16.33 -13.09
C VAL A 544 21.45 -16.50 -11.68
N VAL A 545 21.96 -17.69 -11.31
CA VAL A 545 22.60 -17.93 -10.01
C VAL A 545 23.86 -17.07 -9.85
N LEU A 546 24.67 -16.98 -10.92
CA LEU A 546 25.82 -16.08 -10.95
C LEU A 546 25.40 -14.61 -10.84
N PHE A 547 24.34 -14.22 -11.56
CA PHE A 547 23.76 -12.89 -11.46
C PHE A 547 23.35 -12.58 -10.01
N VAL A 548 22.64 -13.49 -9.34
CA VAL A 548 22.23 -13.32 -7.93
C VAL A 548 23.46 -13.17 -7.03
N ALA A 549 24.49 -13.98 -7.21
CA ALA A 549 25.72 -13.88 -6.41
C ALA A 549 26.39 -12.50 -6.55
N VAL A 550 26.52 -11.99 -7.77
CA VAL A 550 27.06 -10.66 -8.05
C VAL A 550 26.13 -9.57 -7.47
N PHE A 551 24.83 -9.72 -7.67
CA PHE A 551 23.82 -8.77 -7.16
C PHE A 551 23.86 -8.68 -5.63
N VAL A 552 23.98 -9.81 -4.92
CA VAL A 552 24.12 -9.85 -3.46
C VAL A 552 25.36 -9.07 -3.01
N VAL A 553 26.50 -9.28 -3.67
CA VAL A 553 27.73 -8.55 -3.34
C VAL A 553 27.54 -7.05 -3.55
N VAL A 554 26.97 -6.64 -4.68
CA VAL A 554 26.68 -5.23 -4.97
C VAL A 554 25.73 -4.63 -3.93
N ALA A 555 24.66 -5.33 -3.57
CA ALA A 555 23.67 -4.88 -2.59
C ALA A 555 24.27 -4.70 -1.18
N VAL A 556 25.10 -5.66 -0.74
CA VAL A 556 25.82 -5.59 0.54
C VAL A 556 26.78 -4.40 0.56
N LEU A 557 27.53 -4.20 -0.52
CA LEU A 557 28.46 -3.07 -0.63
C LEU A 557 27.70 -1.74 -0.69
N LEU A 558 26.62 -1.67 -1.45
CA LEU A 558 25.79 -0.47 -1.60
C LEU A 558 25.24 0.00 -0.26
N LEU A 559 24.64 -0.89 0.52
CA LEU A 559 24.07 -0.51 1.83
C LEU A 559 25.12 -0.40 2.93
N GLY A 560 26.13 -1.29 2.94
CA GLY A 560 27.09 -1.37 4.03
C GLY A 560 28.28 -0.43 3.92
N ARG A 561 28.74 -0.10 2.70
CA ARG A 561 30.00 0.64 2.48
C ARG A 561 29.84 2.01 1.86
N THR A 562 28.74 2.31 1.13
CA THR A 562 28.58 3.57 0.41
C THR A 562 28.03 4.70 1.28
N ALA A 563 28.19 5.94 0.82
CA ALA A 563 27.54 7.11 1.41
C ALA A 563 26.02 7.05 1.28
N PHE A 564 25.51 6.39 0.21
CA PHE A 564 24.07 6.18 0.01
C PHE A 564 23.48 5.35 1.14
N GLY A 565 24.05 4.18 1.44
CA GLY A 565 23.57 3.32 2.54
C GLY A 565 23.58 4.05 3.89
N ARG A 566 24.68 4.75 4.23
CA ARG A 566 24.73 5.55 5.48
C ARG A 566 23.62 6.58 5.57
N ARG A 567 23.27 7.26 4.46
CA ARG A 567 22.17 8.24 4.40
C ARG A 567 20.80 7.58 4.58
N VAL A 568 20.59 6.38 3.99
CA VAL A 568 19.37 5.60 4.15
C VAL A 568 19.14 5.28 5.63
N TYR A 569 20.12 4.75 6.32
CA TYR A 569 20.02 4.45 7.77
C TYR A 569 19.84 5.71 8.62
N ALA A 570 20.52 6.82 8.27
CA ALA A 570 20.38 8.08 9.00
C ALA A 570 18.95 8.63 8.90
N ILE A 571 18.34 8.60 7.71
CA ILE A 571 16.96 9.04 7.49
C ILE A 571 15.98 8.19 8.28
N GLY A 572 16.14 6.86 8.24
CA GLY A 572 15.26 5.94 8.97
C GLY A 572 15.33 6.06 10.48
N ASN A 573 16.48 6.45 11.04
CA ASN A 573 16.59 6.72 12.48
C ASN A 573 15.97 8.06 12.91
N GLY A 574 15.72 8.99 11.96
CA GLY A 574 15.07 10.25 12.22
C GLY A 574 15.31 11.25 11.08
N GLU A 575 14.31 11.41 10.22
CA GLU A 575 14.39 12.28 9.04
C GLU A 575 14.80 13.72 9.41
N ARG A 576 14.21 14.27 10.46
CA ARG A 576 14.50 15.62 10.94
C ARG A 576 15.93 15.76 11.46
N VAL A 577 16.40 14.76 12.20
CA VAL A 577 17.78 14.73 12.74
C VAL A 577 18.79 14.59 11.60
N ALA A 578 18.52 13.71 10.64
CA ALA A 578 19.35 13.53 9.46
C ALA A 578 19.47 14.85 8.64
N ALA A 579 18.34 15.56 8.45
CA ALA A 579 18.33 16.84 7.77
C ALA A 579 19.19 17.90 8.51
N LEU A 580 19.08 17.97 9.84
CA LEU A 580 19.89 18.88 10.67
C LEU A 580 21.38 18.50 10.63
N ALA A 581 21.73 17.24 10.46
CA ALA A 581 23.09 16.75 10.27
C ALA A 581 23.64 16.95 8.84
N GLY A 582 22.89 17.64 7.96
CA GLY A 582 23.33 17.97 6.60
C GLY A 582 23.10 16.85 5.56
N VAL A 583 22.33 15.80 5.89
CA VAL A 583 21.97 14.75 4.93
C VAL A 583 20.98 15.32 3.91
N PRO A 584 21.22 15.19 2.58
CA PRO A 584 20.29 15.63 1.55
C PRO A 584 19.09 14.67 1.47
N VAL A 585 18.15 14.77 2.42
CA VAL A 585 17.01 13.87 2.60
C VAL A 585 16.20 13.71 1.32
N SER A 586 15.76 14.83 0.72
CA SER A 586 14.93 14.82 -0.49
C SER A 586 15.57 14.05 -1.66
N GLN A 587 16.85 14.30 -1.93
CA GLN A 587 17.56 13.61 -3.01
C GLN A 587 17.78 12.12 -2.68
N THR A 588 18.01 11.81 -1.41
CA THR A 588 18.22 10.42 -0.97
C THR A 588 16.92 9.63 -1.10
N LEU A 589 15.78 10.19 -0.68
CA LEU A 589 14.46 9.54 -0.82
C LEU A 589 14.12 9.28 -2.29
N ILE A 590 14.30 10.27 -3.19
CA ILE A 590 14.07 10.06 -4.63
C ILE A 590 14.91 8.88 -5.15
N ARG A 591 16.21 8.82 -4.80
CA ARG A 591 17.10 7.72 -5.23
C ARG A 591 16.67 6.36 -4.64
N VAL A 592 16.14 6.34 -3.43
CA VAL A 592 15.62 5.13 -2.77
C VAL A 592 14.43 4.57 -3.56
N TYR A 593 13.46 5.41 -3.96
CA TYR A 593 12.33 4.97 -4.78
C TYR A 593 12.77 4.61 -6.21
N MET A 594 13.73 5.33 -6.79
CA MET A 594 14.30 4.94 -8.10
C MET A 594 14.96 3.55 -8.04
N LEU A 595 15.67 3.24 -6.96
CA LEU A 595 16.24 1.91 -6.75
C LEU A 595 15.16 0.85 -6.58
N SER A 596 14.05 1.14 -5.88
CA SER A 596 12.90 0.26 -5.74
C SER A 596 12.27 -0.05 -7.10
N GLY A 597 11.98 0.97 -7.90
CA GLY A 597 11.43 0.81 -9.24
C GLY A 597 12.36 0.05 -10.19
N LEU A 598 13.67 0.29 -10.11
CA LEU A 598 14.68 -0.46 -10.88
C LEU A 598 14.67 -1.94 -10.49
N CYS A 599 14.69 -2.26 -9.18
CA CYS A 599 14.63 -3.64 -8.71
C CYS A 599 13.33 -4.33 -9.16
N SER A 600 12.19 -3.64 -9.07
CA SER A 600 10.90 -4.17 -9.54
C SER A 600 10.92 -4.45 -11.04
N SER A 601 11.49 -3.56 -11.84
CA SER A 601 11.63 -3.75 -13.28
C SER A 601 12.59 -4.92 -13.62
N ILE A 602 13.71 -5.06 -12.92
CA ILE A 602 14.61 -6.23 -13.06
C ILE A 602 13.80 -7.51 -12.81
N VAL A 603 12.97 -7.55 -11.78
CA VAL A 603 12.14 -8.72 -11.50
C VAL A 603 11.10 -8.97 -12.59
N GLY A 604 10.50 -7.93 -13.17
CA GLY A 604 9.63 -8.07 -14.34
C GLY A 604 10.32 -8.71 -15.53
N VAL A 605 11.58 -8.31 -15.79
CA VAL A 605 12.44 -8.92 -16.84
C VAL A 605 12.74 -10.39 -16.51
N LEU A 606 13.18 -10.69 -15.28
CA LEU A 606 13.52 -12.05 -14.86
C LEU A 606 12.29 -12.97 -14.89
N LEU A 607 11.13 -12.51 -14.43
CA LEU A 607 9.88 -13.28 -14.48
C LEU A 607 9.44 -13.58 -15.91
N THR A 608 9.54 -12.60 -16.82
CA THR A 608 9.23 -12.80 -18.23
C THR A 608 10.19 -13.81 -18.85
N GLY A 609 11.48 -13.78 -18.49
CA GLY A 609 12.46 -14.78 -18.89
C GLY A 609 12.14 -16.18 -18.37
N PHE A 610 11.76 -16.28 -17.09
CA PHE A 610 11.44 -17.54 -16.41
C PHE A 610 10.16 -18.18 -16.97
N SER A 611 9.07 -17.43 -17.08
CA SER A 611 7.78 -17.94 -17.59
C SER A 611 7.74 -18.08 -19.11
N GLY A 612 8.64 -17.40 -19.83
CA GLY A 612 8.66 -17.36 -21.30
C GLY A 612 7.70 -16.37 -21.93
N GLN A 613 6.80 -15.78 -21.15
CA GLN A 613 5.82 -14.78 -21.56
C GLN A 613 5.46 -13.86 -20.40
N ALA A 614 4.86 -12.71 -20.67
CA ALA A 614 4.30 -11.85 -19.64
C ALA A 614 2.80 -12.10 -19.49
N SER A 615 2.28 -11.89 -18.27
CA SER A 615 0.85 -11.98 -17.99
C SER A 615 0.40 -10.77 -17.17
N LEU A 616 -0.89 -10.42 -17.28
CA LEU A 616 -1.51 -9.43 -16.41
C LEU A 616 -1.46 -9.93 -14.97
N GLY A 617 -1.13 -9.03 -14.05
CA GLY A 617 -1.06 -9.37 -12.63
C GLY A 617 0.12 -10.24 -12.21
N MET A 618 1.10 -10.55 -13.10
CA MET A 618 2.28 -11.34 -12.76
C MET A 618 3.08 -10.80 -11.56
N GLY A 619 2.92 -9.54 -11.24
CA GLY A 619 3.56 -8.89 -10.09
C GLY A 619 2.73 -8.91 -8.80
N ASP A 620 1.45 -9.23 -8.86
CA ASP A 620 0.53 -9.09 -7.71
C ASP A 620 0.93 -10.00 -6.54
N GLU A 621 1.43 -11.18 -6.84
CA GLU A 621 1.91 -12.14 -5.84
C GLU A 621 3.18 -11.68 -5.11
N TYR A 622 3.89 -10.66 -5.60
CA TYR A 622 5.17 -10.20 -5.04
C TYR A 622 5.05 -9.02 -4.06
N LEU A 623 3.87 -8.39 -3.93
CA LEU A 623 3.71 -7.25 -3.03
C LEU A 623 4.00 -7.62 -1.57
N LEU A 624 3.25 -8.56 -1.02
CA LEU A 624 3.46 -8.97 0.37
C LEU A 624 4.79 -9.70 0.58
N PRO A 625 5.19 -10.66 -0.27
CA PRO A 625 6.49 -11.29 -0.11
C PRO A 625 7.65 -10.30 -0.08
N SER A 626 7.62 -9.25 -0.92
CA SER A 626 8.68 -8.22 -0.92
C SER A 626 8.81 -7.48 0.42
N ILE A 627 7.69 -7.21 1.09
CA ILE A 627 7.68 -6.59 2.43
C ILE A 627 8.07 -7.63 3.48
N ALA A 628 7.51 -8.84 3.38
CA ALA A 628 7.72 -9.92 4.33
C ALA A 628 9.18 -10.33 4.44
N VAL A 629 9.91 -10.48 3.32
CA VAL A 629 11.34 -10.84 3.32
C VAL A 629 12.19 -9.81 4.05
N VAL A 630 11.84 -8.53 3.94
CA VAL A 630 12.55 -7.44 4.62
C VAL A 630 12.33 -7.52 6.14
N VAL A 631 11.10 -7.78 6.55
CA VAL A 631 10.72 -7.86 7.97
C VAL A 631 11.26 -9.13 8.60
N ILE A 632 11.02 -10.30 7.97
CA ILE A 632 11.55 -11.60 8.45
C ILE A 632 13.08 -11.58 8.49
N GLY A 633 13.71 -10.84 7.57
CA GLY A 633 15.15 -10.58 7.56
C GLY A 633 15.65 -9.66 8.67
N GLY A 634 14.77 -9.23 9.60
CA GLY A 634 15.12 -8.46 10.79
C GLY A 634 15.24 -6.95 10.56
N ALA A 635 14.68 -6.41 9.47
CA ALA A 635 14.58 -4.98 9.30
C ALA A 635 13.35 -4.43 10.03
N LEU A 636 13.51 -3.28 10.71
CA LEU A 636 12.39 -2.59 11.34
C LEU A 636 11.56 -1.83 10.30
N ILE A 637 10.25 -2.01 10.33
CA ILE A 637 9.33 -1.33 9.42
C ILE A 637 9.29 0.18 9.69
N THR A 638 9.62 0.60 10.93
CA THR A 638 9.76 2.01 11.28
C THR A 638 11.03 2.64 10.71
N GLY A 639 11.90 1.85 10.08
CA GLY A 639 13.16 2.29 9.49
C GLY A 639 14.36 2.25 10.43
N GLY A 640 15.52 2.61 9.91
CA GLY A 640 16.75 2.85 10.64
C GLY A 640 17.57 1.61 11.00
N ARG A 641 17.00 0.41 11.02
CA ARG A 641 17.69 -0.83 11.39
C ARG A 641 17.34 -1.97 10.44
N GLY A 642 18.34 -2.77 10.10
CA GLY A 642 18.23 -3.91 9.20
C GLY A 642 19.51 -4.11 8.40
N SER A 643 19.65 -5.25 7.72
CA SER A 643 20.78 -5.53 6.83
C SER A 643 20.31 -6.29 5.61
N TYR A 644 20.97 -6.06 4.46
CA TYR A 644 20.60 -6.79 3.25
C TYR A 644 20.82 -8.30 3.39
N LEU A 645 21.86 -8.73 4.11
CA LEU A 645 22.07 -10.16 4.37
C LEU A 645 20.90 -10.78 5.14
N GLY A 646 20.33 -10.07 6.12
CA GLY A 646 19.14 -10.54 6.80
C GLY A 646 17.95 -10.67 5.86
N MET A 647 17.71 -9.65 5.01
CA MET A 647 16.65 -9.67 3.99
C MET A 647 16.83 -10.82 3.00
N LEU A 648 18.07 -11.12 2.59
CA LEU A 648 18.39 -12.29 1.77
C LEU A 648 18.00 -13.59 2.47
N GLY A 649 18.29 -13.72 3.78
CA GLY A 649 17.83 -14.85 4.58
C GLY A 649 16.33 -14.99 4.61
N GLY A 650 15.60 -13.86 4.70
CA GLY A 650 14.13 -13.81 4.55
C GLY A 650 13.68 -14.29 3.18
N ALA A 651 14.34 -13.87 2.10
CA ALA A 651 14.02 -14.30 0.72
C ALA A 651 14.21 -15.81 0.55
N LEU A 652 15.33 -16.36 1.01
CA LEU A 652 15.60 -17.79 0.97
C LEU A 652 14.57 -18.59 1.79
N LEU A 653 14.24 -18.11 3.00
CA LEU A 653 13.25 -18.75 3.86
C LEU A 653 11.87 -18.80 3.22
N LEU A 654 11.37 -17.64 2.71
CA LEU A 654 10.04 -17.60 2.10
C LEU A 654 9.97 -18.44 0.83
N THR A 655 11.00 -18.39 -0.01
CA THR A 655 11.05 -19.22 -1.22
C THR A 655 11.11 -20.71 -0.87
N ALA A 656 11.93 -21.11 0.12
CA ALA A 656 11.98 -22.50 0.57
C ALA A 656 10.62 -22.97 1.12
N LEU A 657 9.94 -22.11 1.89
CA LEU A 657 8.59 -22.40 2.40
C LEU A 657 7.57 -22.55 1.26
N GLN A 658 7.59 -21.64 0.28
CA GLN A 658 6.71 -21.72 -0.90
C GLN A 658 6.99 -23.01 -1.71
N THR A 659 8.26 -23.36 -1.89
CA THR A 659 8.68 -24.57 -2.61
C THR A 659 8.25 -25.83 -1.85
N LEU A 660 8.43 -25.87 -0.53
CA LEU A 660 7.95 -26.95 0.34
C LEU A 660 6.42 -27.12 0.19
N LEU A 661 5.66 -26.04 0.37
CA LEU A 661 4.20 -26.05 0.28
C LEU A 661 3.73 -26.41 -1.13
N ALA A 662 4.44 -25.99 -2.19
CA ALA A 662 4.13 -26.37 -3.56
C ALA A 662 4.36 -27.85 -3.84
N GLY A 663 5.34 -28.47 -3.18
CA GLY A 663 5.58 -29.92 -3.23
C GLY A 663 4.56 -30.77 -2.45
N THR A 664 3.67 -30.15 -1.68
CA THR A 664 2.59 -30.84 -0.98
C THR A 664 1.32 -30.86 -1.82
N THR A 665 0.35 -31.73 -1.45
CA THR A 665 -0.98 -31.81 -2.08
C THR A 665 -1.94 -30.71 -1.62
N LEU A 666 -1.44 -29.73 -0.83
CA LEU A 666 -2.27 -28.64 -0.30
C LEU A 666 -2.78 -27.72 -1.42
N PRO A 667 -4.06 -27.34 -1.41
CA PRO A 667 -4.63 -26.35 -2.32
C PRO A 667 -3.89 -25.00 -2.24
N TYR A 668 -3.87 -24.24 -3.33
CA TYR A 668 -3.28 -22.88 -3.39
C TYR A 668 -3.82 -21.96 -2.27
N ALA A 669 -5.11 -22.03 -2.03
CA ALA A 669 -5.79 -21.28 -0.97
C ALA A 669 -5.17 -21.52 0.43
N THR A 670 -4.94 -22.79 0.80
CA THR A 670 -4.32 -23.15 2.07
C THR A 670 -2.89 -22.64 2.18
N ARG A 671 -2.12 -22.68 1.08
CA ARG A 671 -0.75 -22.13 1.03
C ARG A 671 -0.75 -20.62 1.28
N THR A 672 -1.72 -19.90 0.72
CA THR A 672 -1.88 -18.45 0.91
C THR A 672 -2.19 -18.11 2.37
N ILE A 673 -3.06 -18.89 3.05
CA ILE A 673 -3.34 -18.75 4.48
C ILE A 673 -2.07 -18.96 5.31
N LEU A 674 -1.37 -20.07 5.06
CA LEU A 674 -0.14 -20.40 5.79
C LEU A 674 0.92 -19.32 5.60
N PHE A 675 1.05 -18.78 4.40
CA PHE A 675 1.95 -17.68 4.10
C PHE A 675 1.63 -16.43 4.93
N GLY A 676 0.36 -16.00 4.96
CA GLY A 676 -0.09 -14.88 5.78
C GLY A 676 0.16 -15.10 7.28
N LEU A 677 -0.09 -16.32 7.78
CA LEU A 677 0.18 -16.69 9.18
C LEU A 677 1.67 -16.65 9.52
N VAL A 678 2.55 -17.15 8.63
CA VAL A 678 4.01 -17.12 8.83
C VAL A 678 4.50 -15.67 8.89
N VAL A 679 4.01 -14.80 8.00
CA VAL A 679 4.36 -13.37 8.02
C VAL A 679 3.92 -12.73 9.33
N LEU A 680 2.68 -12.99 9.77
CA LEU A 680 2.14 -12.46 11.02
C LEU A 680 2.96 -12.94 12.23
N ALA A 681 3.30 -14.24 12.27
CA ALA A 681 4.11 -14.82 13.33
C ALA A 681 5.53 -14.22 13.36
N ALA A 682 6.16 -14.03 12.20
CA ALA A 682 7.48 -13.43 12.08
C ALA A 682 7.50 -11.98 12.62
N VAL A 683 6.49 -11.19 12.26
CA VAL A 683 6.34 -9.81 12.76
C VAL A 683 6.12 -9.79 14.27
N MET A 684 5.35 -10.73 14.81
CA MET A 684 5.18 -10.89 16.26
C MET A 684 6.50 -11.22 16.97
N ALA A 685 7.28 -12.13 16.40
CA ALA A 685 8.55 -12.57 16.99
C ALA A 685 9.60 -11.45 17.02
N LEU A 686 9.61 -10.57 16.01
CA LEU A 686 10.56 -9.47 15.87
C LEU A 686 10.12 -8.18 16.57
N ARG A 687 9.01 -8.22 17.28
CA ARG A 687 8.49 -7.08 18.01
C ARG A 687 9.46 -6.62 19.11
N GLU A 688 9.94 -5.38 19.01
CA GLU A 688 10.67 -4.76 20.13
C GLU A 688 9.72 -4.57 21.33
N LYS A 689 10.12 -5.09 22.49
CA LYS A 689 9.50 -4.68 23.76
C LYS A 689 9.86 -3.20 23.95
N ARG A 690 8.94 -2.29 23.59
CA ARG A 690 9.03 -0.90 24.05
C ARG A 690 8.86 -0.94 25.57
N THR A 691 9.98 -0.86 26.30
CA THR A 691 10.03 -0.61 27.73
C THR A 691 9.45 0.75 28.06
#